data_7b5c3736edecc00bc98fd1f9d4c9d949
#
_entry.id   7b5c3736edecc00bc98fd1f9d4c9d949
#
_cell.length_a   1.000
_cell.length_b   1.000
_cell.length_c   1.000
_cell.angle_alpha   90.00
_cell.angle_beta   90.00
_cell.angle_gamma   90.00
#
_symmetry.space_group_name_H-M   'P 1'
#
loop_
_entity.id
_entity.type
_entity.pdbx_description
1 polymer ?
#
loop_
_entity_poly.entity_id
_entity_poly.type
_entity_poly.pdbx_seq_one_letter_code
_entity_poly.pdbx_strand_id
1 'polypeptide(L)'
;MNNTKDIFLISIIFISFLKSDLASPEPFRVQQPNGEKITIKNRGNHLQGWREHNGWTVTKNSEGWWVYALGNNGRHLIPSNIKVGIDQEPDTQISSIQRGIRPEPMILVDDAPIPDIKNTRIDTFHVPMILVEFPDANATYSPEQFDLIMNQEGYTHLNYENTGSFRDFYQEISYGQFLPIAEVSEWFTAPYEHDHYSYNNGYAVVRQLVRAMVDSLEASGFDWSGYDNDGDGYVDALNLVHQGPGAEEGDYSNIWSHKSSLGNLAVTYDGVTINSYNMNPETQLGTICSIGVLAHEFGHALGLPDLYDTDYSSSGSGKLALMASGTWGTSGTSPWYPATMVGWCKNELGWVDIVEILDDQDGVSIEQTYSSNTIFRVNHSQVEEEYWLIENRQNIGSDTLMPSNGLTIWHINDDIAQSGSWAPNNNEPYYGVGLEQADGMFALENGGPSDGNDVFPGNTDNREFSHSSSPNTTSLYGEPSMLRIDNISDPGEFMTFDVQYNEIILATASIEDGSGSAYNQGSISLGLDNEMALEEFEFELDFNPSFVEITGVTPTERTSYDSVIIENSTVTLINPTISPGTGTILNLQLFNNVGIEVDVLVSYDLCLGYTSDGSEVGITIQDVADYHIQAVEQFYNIQNGTGAVGGGASYIASLVNTVPIALTVFQLSNDPEILIPSAEPYEDLNENGEYDDGEPYTDWNQNGQWSPVVEPISLSEDWEIDVTVSGTNVTVAISNWAEPLEPAPHELFRVNCSVSDEAELNDVTTVNTNVLLVLDAWGNSGVPFVNGDGNVTIDEILSNDQSEDQPTVYSLNRVYPNPFNPITTIEFSVPKNNNDKVSLRVFDIGGRMVETLTNKKYASGVYKLNWGASKLSSGIYFLEFKVGSLRDIRKLSLLK
;
A
#
# COMPACT_ATOMS: atom_id res chain seq x y z
N MET A 1 -9.06 39.54 34.50
CA MET A 1 -9.72 38.71 33.47
C MET A 1 -8.76 37.60 33.14
N ASN A 2 -9.00 36.45 33.72
CA ASN A 2 -8.09 35.31 33.66
C ASN A 2 -8.36 34.50 32.38
N ASN A 3 -7.32 34.37 31.56
CA ASN A 3 -7.27 33.35 30.51
C ASN A 3 -6.49 32.15 31.05
N THR A 4 -7.20 31.14 31.46
CA THR A 4 -6.67 29.79 31.68
C THR A 4 -6.44 29.15 30.30
N LYS A 5 -5.19 28.95 29.92
CA LYS A 5 -4.78 28.05 28.86
C LYS A 5 -4.76 26.66 29.45
N ASP A 6 -5.70 25.83 29.03
CA ASP A 6 -5.65 24.38 29.29
C ASP A 6 -4.48 23.81 28.50
N ILE A 7 -3.43 23.46 29.24
CA ILE A 7 -2.31 22.68 28.72
C ILE A 7 -2.78 21.22 28.75
N PHE A 8 -3.11 20.69 27.57
CA PHE A 8 -3.23 19.24 27.38
C PHE A 8 -1.82 18.66 27.49
N LEU A 9 -1.55 18.01 28.60
CA LEU A 9 -0.36 17.17 28.77
C LEU A 9 -0.60 15.88 27.95
N ILE A 10 -0.10 15.84 26.72
CA ILE A 10 0.02 14.58 25.98
C ILE A 10 1.17 13.84 26.67
N SER A 11 0.85 12.81 27.43
CA SER A 11 1.83 11.83 27.87
C SER A 11 2.31 11.09 26.64
N ILE A 12 3.46 11.51 26.10
CA ILE A 12 4.21 10.72 25.14
C ILE A 12 4.75 9.52 25.91
N ILE A 13 4.16 8.38 25.69
CA ILE A 13 4.71 7.10 26.15
C ILE A 13 5.90 6.86 25.23
N PHE A 14 7.11 7.08 25.75
CA PHE A 14 8.33 6.63 25.10
C PHE A 14 8.30 5.09 25.15
N ILE A 15 8.01 4.48 24.01
CA ILE A 15 8.19 3.05 23.82
C ILE A 15 9.66 2.90 23.38
N SER A 16 10.53 2.47 24.29
CA SER A 16 11.88 2.08 23.90
C SER A 16 11.80 0.74 23.16
N PHE A 17 12.21 0.74 21.90
CA PHE A 17 12.32 -0.48 21.11
C PHE A 17 13.68 -1.15 21.38
N LEU A 18 13.69 -2.47 21.46
CA LEU A 18 14.90 -3.27 21.45
C LEU A 18 15.53 -3.21 20.05
N LYS A 19 16.86 -3.23 20.01
CA LYS A 19 17.69 -3.24 18.82
C LYS A 19 18.07 -4.69 18.48
N SER A 20 18.07 -5.11 17.23
CA SER A 20 18.49 -6.47 16.88
C SER A 20 18.57 -6.71 15.38
N ASP A 21 19.30 -7.76 15.08
CA ASP A 21 19.64 -8.21 13.76
C ASP A 21 18.46 -8.76 12.94
N LEU A 22 18.58 -8.63 11.62
CA LEU A 22 17.67 -9.18 10.63
C LEU A 22 17.73 -10.70 10.58
N ALA A 23 16.61 -11.32 10.25
CA ALA A 23 16.57 -12.75 9.92
C ALA A 23 17.56 -13.07 8.79
N SER A 24 18.23 -14.23 8.88
CA SER A 24 19.14 -14.71 7.85
C SER A 24 18.49 -14.63 6.46
N PRO A 25 19.11 -13.99 5.47
CA PRO A 25 18.59 -13.87 4.12
C PRO A 25 18.62 -15.20 3.34
N GLU A 26 19.35 -16.22 3.84
CA GLU A 26 19.54 -17.48 3.16
C GLU A 26 18.29 -18.38 3.21
N PRO A 27 17.77 -18.82 2.04
CA PRO A 27 16.74 -19.85 2.02
C PRO A 27 17.28 -21.18 2.52
N PHE A 28 16.50 -21.89 3.33
CA PHE A 28 16.88 -23.21 3.84
C PHE A 28 15.82 -24.28 3.55
N ARG A 29 16.24 -25.54 3.58
CA ARG A 29 15.35 -26.66 3.29
C ARG A 29 14.81 -27.27 4.57
N VAL A 30 13.49 -27.40 4.64
CA VAL A 30 12.77 -28.12 5.69
C VAL A 30 12.08 -29.34 5.11
N GLN A 31 11.81 -30.35 5.96
CA GLN A 31 11.16 -31.59 5.57
C GLN A 31 9.71 -31.63 6.05
N GLN A 32 8.80 -31.96 5.15
CA GLN A 32 7.42 -32.27 5.46
C GLN A 32 7.32 -33.63 6.18
N PRO A 33 6.25 -33.96 6.95
CA PRO A 33 6.07 -35.23 7.61
C PRO A 33 6.11 -36.47 6.67
N ASN A 34 5.79 -36.28 5.38
CA ASN A 34 5.90 -37.37 4.37
C ASN A 34 7.31 -37.56 3.80
N GLY A 35 8.29 -36.76 4.23
CA GLY A 35 9.67 -36.78 3.75
C GLY A 35 9.98 -35.85 2.60
N GLU A 36 9.00 -35.14 2.04
CA GLU A 36 9.19 -34.16 0.99
C GLU A 36 9.96 -32.94 1.52
N LYS A 37 10.88 -32.38 0.71
CA LYS A 37 11.68 -31.21 1.08
C LYS A 37 11.15 -29.96 0.39
N ILE A 38 10.88 -28.94 1.16
CA ILE A 38 10.48 -27.61 0.67
C ILE A 38 11.54 -26.58 1.06
N THR A 39 11.66 -25.53 0.28
CA THR A 39 12.54 -24.40 0.59
C THR A 39 11.72 -23.30 1.20
N ILE A 40 12.14 -22.77 2.35
CA ILE A 40 11.51 -21.63 3.00
C ILE A 40 12.58 -20.58 3.29
N LYS A 41 12.15 -19.33 3.49
CA LYS A 41 13.00 -18.19 3.83
C LYS A 41 12.52 -17.57 5.12
N ASN A 42 13.45 -17.24 6.02
CA ASN A 42 13.11 -16.44 7.19
C ASN A 42 12.92 -14.98 6.82
N ARG A 43 12.08 -14.31 7.57
CA ARG A 43 11.80 -12.89 7.49
C ARG A 43 11.63 -12.33 8.89
N GLY A 44 11.85 -11.06 9.00
CA GLY A 44 11.62 -10.35 10.24
C GLY A 44 12.87 -10.11 11.05
N ASN A 45 12.65 -9.68 12.26
CA ASN A 45 13.64 -9.43 13.29
C ASN A 45 13.19 -10.05 14.61
N HIS A 46 13.91 -9.79 15.66
CA HIS A 46 13.60 -10.30 16.99
C HIS A 46 12.21 -9.92 17.53
N LEU A 47 11.61 -8.82 17.05
CA LEU A 47 10.26 -8.41 17.46
C LEU A 47 9.18 -9.16 16.70
N GLN A 48 9.42 -9.43 15.41
CA GLN A 48 8.42 -9.97 14.50
C GLN A 48 9.06 -10.91 13.48
N GLY A 49 9.19 -12.19 13.81
CA GLY A 49 9.75 -13.21 12.91
C GLY A 49 8.68 -14.05 12.23
N TRP A 50 8.81 -14.31 10.92
CA TRP A 50 7.95 -15.22 10.16
C TRP A 50 8.73 -15.97 9.06
N ARG A 51 8.05 -16.84 8.34
CA ARG A 51 8.67 -17.63 7.25
C ARG A 51 7.84 -17.55 5.99
N GLU A 52 8.51 -17.62 4.87
CA GLU A 52 7.89 -17.56 3.56
C GLU A 52 8.32 -18.70 2.65
N HIS A 53 7.39 -19.10 1.76
CA HIS A 53 7.62 -19.96 0.62
C HIS A 53 7.06 -19.27 -0.62
N ASN A 54 7.90 -18.94 -1.61
CA ASN A 54 7.51 -18.23 -2.83
C ASN A 54 6.70 -16.93 -2.56
N GLY A 55 7.07 -16.20 -1.49
CA GLY A 55 6.39 -14.95 -1.08
C GLY A 55 5.07 -15.15 -0.34
N TRP A 56 4.72 -16.38 0.02
CA TRP A 56 3.58 -16.70 0.87
C TRP A 56 4.04 -17.02 2.28
N THR A 57 3.39 -16.43 3.27
CA THR A 57 3.66 -16.75 4.68
C THR A 57 3.26 -18.17 5.01
N VAL A 58 4.16 -18.90 5.67
CA VAL A 58 3.98 -20.31 6.02
C VAL A 58 4.20 -20.56 7.51
N THR A 59 3.48 -21.55 8.05
CA THR A 59 3.57 -21.96 9.45
C THR A 59 3.36 -23.47 9.58
N LYS A 60 3.66 -24.05 10.75
CA LYS A 60 3.35 -25.47 11.01
C LYS A 60 1.96 -25.63 11.63
N ASN A 61 1.19 -26.60 11.14
CA ASN A 61 -0.02 -27.02 11.82
C ASN A 61 0.24 -28.02 12.97
N SER A 62 -0.79 -28.41 13.69
CA SER A 62 -0.69 -29.33 14.83
C SER A 62 -0.20 -30.75 14.48
N GLU A 63 -0.23 -31.11 13.19
CA GLU A 63 0.29 -32.39 12.70
C GLU A 63 1.75 -32.29 12.21
N GLY A 64 2.38 -31.11 12.34
CA GLY A 64 3.76 -30.84 11.92
C GLY A 64 3.93 -30.53 10.43
N TRP A 65 2.83 -30.39 9.66
CA TRP A 65 2.91 -29.98 8.26
C TRP A 65 3.19 -28.49 8.13
N TRP A 66 4.08 -28.12 7.23
CA TRP A 66 4.20 -26.75 6.74
C TRP A 66 3.00 -26.45 5.83
N VAL A 67 2.24 -25.42 6.19
CA VAL A 67 1.03 -24.99 5.52
C VAL A 67 1.07 -23.45 5.33
N TYR A 68 0.29 -22.95 4.39
CA TYR A 68 0.15 -21.49 4.22
C TYR A 68 -0.64 -20.90 5.39
N ALA A 69 -0.30 -19.67 5.78
CA ALA A 69 -1.02 -18.96 6.84
C ALA A 69 -2.32 -18.34 6.31
N LEU A 70 -3.40 -18.42 7.11
CA LEU A 70 -4.69 -17.74 6.83
C LEU A 70 -4.76 -16.33 7.37
N GLY A 71 -3.94 -16.00 8.36
CA GLY A 71 -3.95 -14.75 9.11
C GLY A 71 -3.08 -14.89 10.36
N ASN A 72 -3.25 -13.97 11.28
CA ASN A 72 -2.64 -14.05 12.59
C ASN A 72 -3.71 -13.99 13.71
N ASN A 73 -3.32 -14.42 14.90
CA ASN A 73 -4.05 -14.23 16.14
C ASN A 73 -3.04 -13.67 17.15
N GLY A 74 -2.75 -12.38 17.04
CA GLY A 74 -1.65 -11.75 17.73
C GLY A 74 -0.31 -12.28 17.20
N ARG A 75 0.57 -12.74 18.09
CA ARG A 75 1.91 -13.26 17.76
C ARG A 75 1.93 -14.61 17.03
N HIS A 76 0.79 -15.27 16.87
CA HIS A 76 0.71 -16.59 16.26
C HIS A 76 0.05 -16.54 14.89
N LEU A 77 0.68 -17.17 13.90
CA LEU A 77 0.10 -17.39 12.59
C LEU A 77 -0.97 -18.48 12.63
N ILE A 78 -2.09 -18.27 11.98
CA ILE A 78 -3.19 -19.23 11.87
C ILE A 78 -2.91 -20.16 10.69
N PRO A 79 -2.72 -21.49 10.91
CA PRO A 79 -2.44 -22.42 9.83
C PRO A 79 -3.67 -22.69 8.97
N SER A 80 -3.49 -22.77 7.65
CA SER A 80 -4.48 -23.32 6.73
C SER A 80 -4.43 -24.85 6.66
N ASN A 81 -5.28 -25.44 5.79
CA ASN A 81 -5.20 -26.85 5.45
C ASN A 81 -4.36 -27.11 4.18
N ILE A 82 -3.84 -26.07 3.52
CA ILE A 82 -3.11 -26.16 2.25
C ILE A 82 -1.63 -26.39 2.55
N LYS A 83 -1.13 -27.56 2.17
CA LYS A 83 0.24 -28.01 2.46
C LYS A 83 1.22 -27.48 1.42
N VAL A 84 2.26 -26.82 1.89
CA VAL A 84 3.32 -26.27 1.03
C VAL A 84 4.04 -27.38 0.26
N GLY A 85 4.18 -27.19 -1.06
CA GLY A 85 4.88 -28.14 -1.95
C GLY A 85 4.11 -29.42 -2.27
N ILE A 86 2.93 -29.63 -1.69
CA ILE A 86 2.07 -30.80 -1.91
C ILE A 86 0.77 -30.41 -2.60
N ASP A 87 0.06 -29.46 -2.01
CA ASP A 87 -1.16 -28.89 -2.58
C ASP A 87 -0.81 -27.76 -3.55
N GLN A 88 -1.76 -27.35 -4.37
CA GLN A 88 -1.59 -26.20 -5.25
C GLN A 88 -1.37 -24.94 -4.40
N GLU A 89 -0.44 -24.09 -4.82
CA GLU A 89 -0.23 -22.78 -4.18
C GLU A 89 -1.52 -21.97 -4.16
N PRO A 90 -1.75 -21.15 -3.12
CA PRO A 90 -2.91 -20.27 -3.07
C PRO A 90 -2.93 -19.32 -4.27
N ASP A 91 -4.09 -19.19 -4.90
CA ASP A 91 -4.33 -18.18 -5.94
C ASP A 91 -4.94 -16.95 -5.26
N THR A 92 -4.35 -15.76 -5.50
CA THR A 92 -4.80 -14.50 -4.92
C THR A 92 -6.23 -14.12 -5.32
N GLN A 93 -6.71 -14.63 -6.45
CA GLN A 93 -8.07 -14.35 -6.96
C GLN A 93 -9.14 -15.31 -6.42
N ILE A 94 -8.75 -16.50 -5.92
CA ILE A 94 -9.70 -17.58 -5.57
C ILE A 94 -9.61 -17.96 -4.08
N SER A 95 -8.51 -17.63 -3.38
CA SER A 95 -8.29 -18.07 -2.00
C SER A 95 -8.48 -16.95 -0.99
N SER A 96 -8.97 -17.30 0.20
CA SER A 96 -8.98 -16.41 1.38
C SER A 96 -7.60 -16.17 1.98
N ILE A 97 -6.53 -16.72 1.38
CA ILE A 97 -5.15 -16.56 1.84
C ILE A 97 -4.54 -15.37 1.11
N GLN A 98 -4.01 -14.42 1.87
CA GLN A 98 -3.35 -13.22 1.34
C GLN A 98 -1.84 -13.35 1.46
N ARG A 99 -1.09 -12.64 0.62
CA ARG A 99 0.36 -12.44 0.78
C ARG A 99 0.61 -11.43 1.91
N GLY A 100 1.83 -11.43 2.46
CA GLY A 100 2.22 -10.44 3.45
C GLY A 100 1.59 -10.62 4.84
N ILE A 101 0.98 -11.78 5.14
CA ILE A 101 0.48 -12.08 6.48
C ILE A 101 1.69 -12.16 7.43
N ARG A 102 1.67 -11.36 8.49
CA ARG A 102 2.72 -11.29 9.52
C ARG A 102 2.12 -11.52 10.90
N PRO A 103 2.86 -12.10 11.86
CA PRO A 103 2.43 -12.08 13.26
C PRO A 103 2.45 -10.64 13.79
N GLU A 104 1.75 -10.34 14.88
CA GLU A 104 1.92 -9.04 15.53
C GLU A 104 3.31 -8.94 16.17
N PRO A 105 3.94 -7.76 16.15
CA PRO A 105 5.24 -7.57 16.79
C PRO A 105 5.15 -7.75 18.32
N MET A 106 6.25 -8.17 18.91
CA MET A 106 6.38 -8.27 20.36
C MET A 106 6.43 -6.86 20.96
N ILE A 107 5.51 -6.53 21.85
CA ILE A 107 5.57 -5.30 22.61
C ILE A 107 6.52 -5.51 23.78
N LEU A 108 7.59 -4.74 23.83
CA LEU A 108 8.56 -4.76 24.90
C LEU A 108 8.38 -3.49 25.73
N VAL A 109 8.19 -3.69 27.01
CA VAL A 109 8.16 -2.56 27.97
C VAL A 109 9.56 -2.51 28.59
N ASP A 110 10.35 -1.52 28.20
CA ASP A 110 11.63 -1.24 28.83
C ASP A 110 11.47 -0.04 29.75
N ASP A 111 11.75 -0.25 31.04
CA ASP A 111 11.51 0.75 32.07
C ASP A 111 12.77 1.59 32.44
N ALA A 112 13.91 1.30 31.80
CA ALA A 112 15.15 2.01 32.10
C ALA A 112 15.80 2.59 30.86
N PRO A 113 16.13 3.89 30.82
CA PRO A 113 16.93 4.45 29.75
C PRO A 113 18.29 3.77 29.70
N ILE A 114 18.74 3.39 28.52
CA ILE A 114 20.10 2.95 28.26
C ILE A 114 20.90 4.23 28.08
N PRO A 115 21.94 4.48 28.89
CA PRO A 115 22.83 5.62 28.71
C PRO A 115 23.51 5.52 27.34
N ASP A 116 23.59 6.62 26.63
CA ASP A 116 24.37 6.72 25.40
C ASP A 116 25.85 6.84 25.75
N ILE A 117 26.72 6.13 25.04
CA ILE A 117 28.17 6.26 25.19
C ILE A 117 28.54 7.66 24.65
N LYS A 118 29.00 8.50 25.54
CA LYS A 118 29.29 9.92 25.27
C LYS A 118 30.61 10.16 24.55
N ASN A 119 31.48 9.19 24.54
CA ASN A 119 32.81 9.31 23.93
C ASN A 119 33.28 7.98 23.35
N THR A 120 33.22 7.86 22.05
CA THR A 120 33.67 6.67 21.29
C THR A 120 35.11 6.82 20.77
N ARG A 121 35.81 7.93 21.07
CA ARG A 121 37.25 8.11 20.80
C ARG A 121 38.05 7.62 21.99
N ILE A 122 37.94 6.32 22.26
CA ILE A 122 38.65 5.68 23.37
C ILE A 122 39.68 4.74 22.77
N ASP A 123 40.98 4.99 23.06
CA ASP A 123 42.11 4.20 22.54
C ASP A 123 41.94 2.70 22.84
N THR A 124 41.40 2.36 24.00
CA THR A 124 41.15 0.98 24.40
C THR A 124 39.78 0.90 25.09
N PHE A 125 38.87 0.13 24.50
CA PHE A 125 37.51 -0.08 24.99
C PHE A 125 37.36 -1.52 25.48
N HIS A 126 37.11 -1.71 26.76
CA HIS A 126 36.99 -3.03 27.36
C HIS A 126 35.60 -3.60 27.29
N VAL A 127 35.49 -4.86 26.79
CA VAL A 127 34.22 -5.53 26.53
C VAL A 127 34.15 -6.83 27.36
N PRO A 128 33.29 -6.96 28.34
CA PRO A 128 33.07 -8.24 29.00
C PRO A 128 32.25 -9.14 28.10
N MET A 129 32.68 -10.42 27.96
CA MET A 129 31.96 -11.43 27.15
C MET A 129 31.69 -12.68 28.00
N ILE A 130 30.43 -12.99 28.23
CA ILE A 130 30.00 -14.16 28.99
C ILE A 130 29.52 -15.25 28.03
N LEU A 131 30.10 -16.44 28.16
CA LEU A 131 29.71 -17.65 27.41
C LEU A 131 28.70 -18.47 28.23
N VAL A 132 27.57 -18.82 27.57
CA VAL A 132 26.44 -19.47 28.26
C VAL A 132 26.06 -20.79 27.55
N GLU A 133 26.18 -21.91 28.26
CA GLU A 133 25.66 -23.20 27.83
C GLU A 133 24.43 -23.63 28.66
N PHE A 134 23.70 -24.64 28.18
CA PHE A 134 22.48 -25.08 28.82
C PHE A 134 22.64 -26.46 29.46
N PRO A 135 21.86 -26.85 30.52
CA PRO A 135 21.97 -28.14 31.18
C PRO A 135 21.74 -29.34 30.24
N ASP A 136 21.01 -29.13 29.15
CA ASP A 136 20.64 -30.15 28.16
C ASP A 136 21.44 -30.03 26.85
N ALA A 137 22.29 -28.99 26.69
CA ALA A 137 23.05 -28.72 25.48
C ALA A 137 24.42 -28.10 25.78
N ASN A 138 25.49 -28.85 25.50
CA ASN A 138 26.84 -28.38 25.71
C ASN A 138 27.35 -27.54 24.56
N ALA A 139 28.20 -26.58 24.83
CA ALA A 139 28.91 -25.79 23.82
C ALA A 139 29.78 -26.67 22.91
N THR A 140 29.97 -26.24 21.70
CA THR A 140 30.77 -26.86 20.64
C THR A 140 32.17 -26.27 20.58
N TYR A 141 32.29 -24.98 20.81
CA TYR A 141 33.52 -24.23 20.70
C TYR A 141 34.07 -23.81 22.08
N SER A 142 35.40 -23.72 22.18
CA SER A 142 36.03 -23.35 23.45
C SER A 142 36.10 -21.83 23.66
N PRO A 143 36.25 -21.34 24.88
CA PRO A 143 36.46 -19.90 25.18
C PRO A 143 37.63 -19.28 24.41
N GLU A 144 38.71 -20.04 24.23
CA GLU A 144 39.86 -19.56 23.47
C GLU A 144 39.58 -19.29 22.01
N GLN A 145 38.59 -20.02 21.39
CA GLN A 145 38.15 -19.78 20.04
C GLN A 145 37.38 -18.45 19.94
N PHE A 146 36.56 -18.11 20.93
CA PHE A 146 35.91 -16.82 21.01
C PHE A 146 36.89 -15.69 21.27
N ASP A 147 37.91 -15.92 22.14
CA ASP A 147 38.97 -14.93 22.35
C ASP A 147 39.71 -14.61 21.02
N LEU A 148 39.98 -15.63 20.19
CA LEU A 148 40.59 -15.43 18.89
C LEU A 148 39.69 -14.60 17.94
N ILE A 149 38.38 -14.89 17.87
CA ILE A 149 37.41 -14.13 17.06
C ILE A 149 37.34 -12.66 17.51
N MET A 150 37.39 -12.42 18.81
CA MET A 150 37.26 -11.09 19.36
C MET A 150 38.57 -10.29 19.27
N ASN A 151 39.72 -10.89 19.57
CA ASN A 151 40.92 -10.15 19.91
C ASN A 151 42.13 -10.40 19.01
N GLN A 152 42.20 -11.53 18.27
CA GLN A 152 43.41 -11.88 17.51
C GLN A 152 43.61 -10.95 16.31
N GLU A 153 44.74 -10.25 16.29
CA GLU A 153 45.17 -9.49 15.11
C GLU A 153 45.38 -10.42 13.92
N GLY A 154 44.79 -10.09 12.76
CA GLY A 154 44.88 -10.89 11.55
C GLY A 154 44.17 -12.25 11.67
N TYR A 155 43.12 -12.35 12.48
CA TYR A 155 42.34 -13.58 12.66
C TYR A 155 41.83 -14.12 11.33
N THR A 156 41.87 -15.43 11.15
CA THR A 156 41.31 -16.12 10.00
C THR A 156 40.27 -17.10 10.48
N HIS A 157 39.03 -16.90 10.01
CA HIS A 157 37.91 -17.76 10.37
C HIS A 157 38.16 -19.21 9.95
N LEU A 158 37.69 -20.18 10.74
CA LEU A 158 37.98 -21.61 10.57
C LEU A 158 37.60 -22.16 9.18
N ASN A 159 36.58 -21.63 8.54
CA ASN A 159 35.99 -22.14 7.30
C ASN A 159 36.02 -21.14 6.12
N TYR A 160 36.46 -19.90 6.37
CA TYR A 160 36.39 -18.82 5.37
C TYR A 160 37.70 -18.04 5.32
N GLU A 161 38.08 -17.55 4.15
CA GLU A 161 39.16 -16.54 4.03
C GLU A 161 38.69 -15.24 4.68
N ASN A 162 39.60 -14.49 5.31
CA ASN A 162 39.17 -13.66 6.47
C ASN A 162 39.33 -12.18 6.31
N THR A 163 38.48 -11.44 7.03
CA THR A 163 38.54 -10.00 7.24
C THR A 163 39.18 -9.57 8.56
N GLY A 164 39.69 -10.48 9.36
CA GLY A 164 40.19 -10.17 10.68
C GLY A 164 39.24 -10.53 11.81
N SER A 165 39.60 -10.19 13.05
CA SER A 165 38.78 -10.33 14.25
C SER A 165 37.80 -9.18 14.38
N PHE A 166 36.92 -9.26 15.38
CA PHE A 166 36.08 -8.14 15.81
C PHE A 166 36.91 -6.87 16.11
N ARG A 167 38.04 -7.05 16.77
CA ARG A 167 38.99 -5.97 17.02
C ARG A 167 39.53 -5.37 15.74
N ASP A 168 39.99 -6.23 14.78
CA ASP A 168 40.54 -5.77 13.49
C ASP A 168 39.50 -4.99 12.71
N PHE A 169 38.23 -5.47 12.68
CA PHE A 169 37.13 -4.81 11.98
C PHE A 169 36.89 -3.40 12.54
N TYR A 170 36.75 -3.25 13.86
CA TYR A 170 36.53 -1.94 14.47
C TYR A 170 37.73 -1.00 14.33
N GLN A 171 38.95 -1.54 14.38
CA GLN A 171 40.14 -0.75 14.09
C GLN A 171 40.17 -0.26 12.64
N GLU A 172 39.77 -1.10 11.69
CA GLU A 172 39.68 -0.73 10.28
C GLU A 172 38.68 0.41 10.09
N ILE A 173 37.41 0.21 10.49
CA ILE A 173 36.33 1.15 10.21
C ILE A 173 36.39 2.46 11.01
N SER A 174 37.16 2.48 12.11
CA SER A 174 37.46 3.65 12.94
C SER A 174 38.79 4.32 12.61
N TYR A 175 39.51 3.84 11.60
CA TYR A 175 40.84 4.34 11.25
C TYR A 175 41.84 4.27 12.39
N GLY A 176 41.76 3.23 13.22
CA GLY A 176 42.58 3.01 14.41
C GLY A 176 42.27 3.87 15.63
N GLN A 177 41.15 4.61 15.58
CA GLN A 177 40.74 5.49 16.70
C GLN A 177 39.98 4.74 17.80
N PHE A 178 39.49 3.52 17.53
CA PHE A 178 38.74 2.71 18.46
C PHE A 178 39.30 1.28 18.52
N LEU A 179 39.70 0.83 19.68
CA LEU A 179 40.30 -0.49 19.92
C LEU A 179 39.46 -1.29 20.93
N PRO A 180 38.47 -2.10 20.52
CA PRO A 180 37.77 -2.98 21.44
C PRO A 180 38.67 -4.16 21.84
N ILE A 181 38.68 -4.48 23.14
CA ILE A 181 39.37 -5.65 23.71
C ILE A 181 38.35 -6.41 24.56
N ALA A 182 38.06 -7.64 24.18
CA ALA A 182 37.14 -8.47 24.92
C ALA A 182 37.83 -9.31 25.97
N GLU A 183 37.21 -9.41 27.16
CA GLU A 183 37.56 -10.42 28.16
C GLU A 183 36.52 -11.54 28.13
N VAL A 184 36.91 -12.71 27.62
CA VAL A 184 36.03 -13.85 27.40
C VAL A 184 36.04 -14.78 28.61
N SER A 185 34.85 -15.07 29.16
CA SER A 185 34.69 -15.97 30.31
C SER A 185 34.84 -17.45 29.91
N GLU A 186 34.97 -18.32 30.91
CA GLU A 186 34.63 -19.72 30.75
C GLU A 186 33.12 -19.90 30.47
N TRP A 187 32.70 -21.09 29.98
CA TRP A 187 31.28 -21.41 29.82
C TRP A 187 30.57 -21.53 31.17
N PHE A 188 29.52 -20.74 31.37
CA PHE A 188 28.64 -20.86 32.51
C PHE A 188 27.38 -21.62 32.14
N THR A 189 26.95 -22.57 32.98
CA THR A 189 25.72 -23.33 32.74
C THR A 189 24.49 -22.51 33.19
N ALA A 190 23.55 -22.32 32.30
CA ALA A 190 22.26 -21.63 32.55
C ALA A 190 21.43 -22.37 33.62
N PRO A 191 20.57 -21.65 34.40
CA PRO A 191 19.67 -22.28 35.38
C PRO A 191 18.66 -23.26 34.87
N TYR A 192 18.21 -23.12 33.61
CA TYR A 192 17.19 -23.95 32.98
C TYR A 192 17.66 -24.44 31.61
N GLU A 193 16.95 -25.48 31.08
CA GLU A 193 17.19 -26.06 29.77
C GLU A 193 17.01 -25.03 28.64
N HIS A 194 17.60 -25.29 27.46
CA HIS A 194 17.65 -24.40 26.31
C HIS A 194 16.27 -23.88 25.89
N ASP A 195 15.27 -24.77 25.74
CA ASP A 195 13.92 -24.40 25.28
C ASP A 195 13.22 -23.39 26.21
N HIS A 196 13.64 -23.29 27.48
CA HIS A 196 13.10 -22.30 28.41
C HIS A 196 13.35 -20.87 27.96
N TYR A 197 14.48 -20.62 27.30
CA TYR A 197 14.91 -19.30 26.86
C TYR A 197 14.61 -18.98 25.39
N SER A 198 13.85 -19.86 24.74
CA SER A 198 13.53 -19.70 23.32
C SER A 198 12.85 -18.39 22.98
N TYR A 199 13.02 -17.93 21.73
CA TYR A 199 12.31 -16.77 21.18
C TYR A 199 10.80 -16.83 21.43
N ASN A 200 10.21 -18.03 21.37
CA ASN A 200 8.78 -18.23 21.61
C ASN A 200 8.33 -17.87 23.04
N ASN A 201 9.21 -17.93 24.03
CA ASN A 201 8.93 -17.63 25.44
C ASN A 201 9.14 -16.15 25.79
N GLY A 202 9.74 -15.38 24.90
CA GLY A 202 9.89 -13.94 25.01
C GLY A 202 11.08 -13.50 25.86
N TYR A 203 11.40 -12.22 25.80
CA TYR A 203 12.64 -11.65 26.38
C TYR A 203 12.68 -11.57 27.91
N ALA A 204 11.55 -11.67 28.59
CA ALA A 204 11.55 -11.65 30.07
C ALA A 204 12.36 -12.80 30.66
N VAL A 205 12.35 -13.97 30.04
CA VAL A 205 13.14 -15.14 30.47
C VAL A 205 14.63 -14.97 30.11
N VAL A 206 14.90 -14.33 28.94
CA VAL A 206 16.27 -14.03 28.52
C VAL A 206 16.94 -13.02 29.49
N ARG A 207 16.22 -11.97 29.91
CA ARG A 207 16.72 -11.03 30.95
C ARG A 207 17.06 -11.74 32.25
N GLN A 208 16.29 -12.76 32.67
CA GLN A 208 16.60 -13.56 33.83
C GLN A 208 17.86 -14.42 33.63
N LEU A 209 18.06 -14.97 32.41
CA LEU A 209 19.29 -15.65 32.04
C LEU A 209 20.49 -14.73 32.18
N VAL A 210 20.45 -13.54 31.53
CA VAL A 210 21.53 -12.57 31.54
C VAL A 210 21.88 -12.19 32.99
N ARG A 211 20.87 -11.89 33.81
CA ARG A 211 21.08 -11.58 35.23
C ARG A 211 21.74 -12.73 35.97
N ALA A 212 21.34 -13.96 35.77
CA ALA A 212 21.95 -15.12 36.40
C ALA A 212 23.42 -15.32 35.96
N MET A 213 23.73 -15.01 34.69
CA MET A 213 25.10 -15.12 34.15
C MET A 213 26.00 -14.00 34.71
N VAL A 214 25.49 -12.77 34.80
CA VAL A 214 26.20 -11.67 35.49
C VAL A 214 26.53 -12.03 36.95
N ASP A 215 25.55 -12.58 37.68
CA ASP A 215 25.77 -13.03 39.06
C ASP A 215 26.80 -14.18 39.16
N SER A 216 26.85 -15.06 38.15
CA SER A 216 27.79 -16.18 38.08
C SER A 216 29.22 -15.68 37.79
N LEU A 217 29.37 -14.70 36.91
CA LEU A 217 30.67 -14.10 36.59
C LEU A 217 31.21 -13.30 37.80
N GLU A 218 30.37 -12.53 38.48
CA GLU A 218 30.69 -11.86 39.74
C GLU A 218 31.16 -12.86 40.83
N ALA A 219 30.44 -13.97 40.96
CA ALA A 219 30.79 -15.00 41.92
C ALA A 219 32.13 -15.71 41.60
N SER A 220 32.62 -15.62 40.35
CA SER A 220 33.97 -16.10 39.97
C SER A 220 35.09 -15.13 40.39
N GLY A 221 34.74 -13.93 40.85
CA GLY A 221 35.69 -12.87 41.26
C GLY A 221 36.08 -11.94 40.12
N PHE A 222 35.23 -11.77 39.13
CA PHE A 222 35.41 -10.83 38.02
C PHE A 222 35.27 -9.38 38.53
N ASP A 223 36.16 -8.48 38.13
CA ASP A 223 36.16 -7.07 38.50
C ASP A 223 35.49 -6.21 37.39
N TRP A 224 34.29 -5.77 37.66
CA TRP A 224 33.48 -4.96 36.73
C TRP A 224 33.95 -3.51 36.57
N SER A 225 34.79 -3.01 37.47
CA SER A 225 35.15 -1.59 37.53
C SER A 225 35.89 -1.08 36.29
N GLY A 226 36.46 -1.99 35.47
CA GLY A 226 37.19 -1.65 34.24
C GLY A 226 36.31 -1.53 32.99
N TYR A 227 35.00 -1.72 33.10
CA TYR A 227 34.08 -1.80 31.92
C TYR A 227 33.11 -0.61 31.82
N ASP A 228 33.26 0.39 32.65
CA ASP A 228 32.72 1.73 32.53
C ASP A 228 33.75 2.58 31.76
N ASN A 229 33.74 2.47 30.44
CA ASN A 229 34.78 3.04 29.60
C ASN A 229 34.65 4.57 29.46
N ASP A 230 33.45 5.14 29.60
CA ASP A 230 33.19 6.57 29.47
C ASP A 230 33.03 7.29 30.83
N GLY A 231 32.98 6.54 31.92
CA GLY A 231 32.93 7.06 33.28
C GLY A 231 31.55 7.51 33.75
N ASP A 232 30.49 7.00 33.18
CA ASP A 232 29.12 7.38 33.51
C ASP A 232 28.48 6.54 34.62
N GLY A 233 29.17 5.49 35.11
CA GLY A 233 28.73 4.60 36.15
C GLY A 233 28.01 3.35 35.69
N TYR A 234 28.01 3.07 34.37
CA TYR A 234 27.43 1.88 33.80
C TYR A 234 28.49 1.07 33.04
N VAL A 235 28.22 -0.24 32.90
CA VAL A 235 28.96 -1.08 31.95
C VAL A 235 28.45 -0.78 30.56
N ASP A 236 29.32 -0.29 29.68
CA ASP A 236 28.92 0.20 28.32
C ASP A 236 28.45 -0.90 27.39
N ALA A 237 29.15 -2.05 27.35
CA ALA A 237 28.91 -3.10 26.37
C ALA A 237 29.16 -4.51 26.93
N LEU A 238 28.18 -5.11 27.53
CA LEU A 238 28.21 -6.51 27.93
C LEU A 238 27.79 -7.39 26.78
N ASN A 239 28.65 -8.27 26.29
CA ASN A 239 28.30 -9.31 25.30
C ASN A 239 28.03 -10.65 25.99
N LEU A 240 26.97 -11.33 25.58
CA LEU A 240 26.71 -12.73 25.91
C LEU A 240 26.69 -13.58 24.62
N VAL A 241 27.23 -14.77 24.73
CA VAL A 241 27.13 -15.78 23.67
C VAL A 241 26.42 -17.01 24.22
N HIS A 242 25.27 -17.33 23.70
CA HIS A 242 24.52 -18.54 24.07
C HIS A 242 24.89 -19.72 23.18
N GLN A 243 24.93 -20.92 23.75
CA GLN A 243 25.20 -22.15 23.04
C GLN A 243 24.21 -22.36 21.88
N GLY A 244 24.71 -22.88 20.75
CA GLY A 244 23.93 -23.22 19.56
C GLY A 244 23.69 -22.05 18.62
N PRO A 245 22.83 -22.24 17.59
CA PRO A 245 22.50 -21.23 16.60
C PRO A 245 21.53 -20.18 17.13
N GLY A 246 21.46 -19.05 16.46
CA GLY A 246 20.46 -18.01 16.71
C GLY A 246 19.09 -18.32 16.07
N ALA A 247 18.02 -17.75 16.62
CA ALA A 247 16.68 -17.87 16.06
C ALA A 247 16.56 -17.17 14.70
N GLU A 248 17.41 -16.21 14.39
CA GLU A 248 17.52 -15.54 13.08
C GLU A 248 17.81 -16.51 11.95
N GLU A 249 18.42 -17.67 12.23
CA GLU A 249 18.61 -18.76 11.26
C GLU A 249 17.35 -19.62 11.05
N GLY A 250 16.26 -19.36 11.77
CA GLY A 250 14.95 -19.93 11.55
C GLY A 250 14.49 -21.02 12.47
N ASP A 251 15.20 -21.31 13.53
CA ASP A 251 14.68 -22.17 14.60
C ASP A 251 14.33 -21.32 15.84
N TYR A 252 13.07 -20.96 15.97
CA TYR A 252 12.56 -20.14 17.07
C TYR A 252 12.53 -20.85 18.43
N SER A 253 13.03 -22.07 18.51
CA SER A 253 13.41 -22.69 19.79
C SER A 253 14.71 -22.14 20.35
N ASN A 254 15.49 -21.41 19.55
CA ASN A 254 16.69 -20.70 19.97
C ASN A 254 16.39 -19.28 20.46
N ILE A 255 17.41 -18.59 20.96
CA ILE A 255 17.39 -17.17 21.30
C ILE A 255 17.73 -16.37 20.03
N TRP A 256 17.04 -15.27 19.78
CA TRP A 256 17.36 -14.35 18.69
C TRP A 256 18.43 -13.37 19.15
N SER A 257 19.42 -13.07 18.31
CA SER A 257 20.43 -12.04 18.60
C SER A 257 19.78 -10.69 18.79
N HIS A 258 20.21 -9.95 19.81
CA HIS A 258 19.61 -8.65 20.13
C HIS A 258 20.40 -7.87 21.16
N LYS A 259 20.30 -6.53 21.09
CA LYS A 259 20.64 -5.66 22.22
C LYS A 259 19.39 -5.38 23.07
N SER A 260 19.58 -5.40 24.42
CA SER A 260 18.51 -5.09 25.35
C SER A 260 19.04 -4.58 26.67
N SER A 261 18.14 -4.28 27.61
CA SER A 261 18.47 -3.93 28.99
C SER A 261 17.90 -4.94 29.98
N LEU A 262 18.54 -5.02 31.15
CA LEU A 262 18.05 -5.76 32.29
C LEU A 262 16.84 -5.08 32.96
N GLY A 263 16.65 -3.77 32.76
CA GLY A 263 15.58 -2.99 33.36
C GLY A 263 15.53 -3.13 34.88
N ASN A 264 14.45 -3.65 35.43
CA ASN A 264 14.30 -3.87 36.86
C ASN A 264 15.22 -4.99 37.45
N LEU A 265 15.94 -5.74 36.61
CA LEU A 265 16.96 -6.72 37.01
C LEU A 265 18.38 -6.16 37.00
N ALA A 266 18.56 -4.88 36.64
CA ALA A 266 19.87 -4.23 36.68
C ALA A 266 20.54 -4.37 38.07
N VAL A 267 21.87 -4.45 38.05
CA VAL A 267 22.64 -4.68 39.27
C VAL A 267 23.91 -3.86 39.27
N THR A 268 24.37 -3.48 40.45
CA THR A 268 25.63 -2.77 40.64
C THR A 268 26.65 -3.68 41.36
N TYR A 269 27.79 -3.89 40.68
CA TYR A 269 28.97 -4.58 41.22
C TYR A 269 30.19 -3.67 41.03
N ASP A 270 31.14 -3.70 41.96
CA ASP A 270 32.39 -2.94 41.93
C ASP A 270 32.23 -1.42 41.63
N GLY A 271 31.04 -0.87 41.92
CA GLY A 271 30.73 0.55 41.75
C GLY A 271 30.12 0.91 40.40
N VAL A 272 29.98 -0.02 39.46
CA VAL A 272 29.36 0.18 38.14
C VAL A 272 28.07 -0.62 38.01
N THR A 273 27.13 -0.12 37.25
CA THR A 273 25.80 -0.72 37.04
C THR A 273 25.76 -1.50 35.75
N ILE A 274 25.44 -2.76 35.79
CA ILE A 274 25.21 -3.63 34.65
C ILE A 274 23.72 -3.57 34.29
N ASN A 275 23.40 -3.01 33.16
CA ASN A 275 22.02 -2.87 32.67
C ASN A 275 21.90 -3.24 31.18
N SER A 276 22.77 -2.74 30.32
CA SER A 276 22.75 -3.01 28.86
C SER A 276 23.49 -4.32 28.56
N TYR A 277 22.99 -5.08 27.58
CA TYR A 277 23.64 -6.30 27.10
C TYR A 277 23.35 -6.57 25.63
N ASN A 278 24.25 -7.24 24.97
CA ASN A 278 24.07 -7.85 23.62
C ASN A 278 24.02 -9.38 23.79
N MET A 279 23.13 -10.03 23.08
CA MET A 279 22.99 -11.49 23.03
C MET A 279 23.33 -11.98 21.63
N ASN A 280 24.22 -12.96 21.52
CA ASN A 280 24.73 -13.50 20.26
C ASN A 280 24.74 -15.03 20.29
N PRO A 281 24.69 -15.75 19.16
CA PRO A 281 24.76 -17.21 19.13
C PRO A 281 26.20 -17.72 19.17
N GLU A 282 26.39 -18.96 19.64
CA GLU A 282 27.65 -19.68 19.52
C GLU A 282 27.98 -20.02 18.05
N THR A 283 26.92 -20.41 17.29
CA THR A 283 27.09 -20.87 15.93
C THR A 283 26.24 -20.07 14.95
N GLN A 284 26.78 -19.90 13.73
CA GLN A 284 26.11 -19.27 12.61
C GLN A 284 26.44 -20.03 11.33
N LEU A 285 25.42 -20.33 10.51
CA LEU A 285 25.55 -21.11 9.27
C LEU A 285 26.30 -22.47 9.46
N GLY A 286 26.12 -23.08 10.64
CA GLY A 286 26.67 -24.38 10.98
C GLY A 286 28.16 -24.38 11.37
N THR A 287 28.75 -23.24 11.65
CA THR A 287 30.12 -23.07 12.17
C THR A 287 30.13 -22.11 13.35
N ILE A 288 31.29 -21.85 13.97
CA ILE A 288 31.39 -20.81 14.99
C ILE A 288 30.89 -19.49 14.43
N CYS A 289 30.24 -18.66 15.24
CA CYS A 289 29.67 -17.39 14.81
C CYS A 289 30.72 -16.50 14.13
N SER A 290 30.23 -15.70 13.19
CA SER A 290 31.04 -14.68 12.50
C SER A 290 30.95 -13.34 13.24
N ILE A 291 31.79 -12.40 12.84
CA ILE A 291 31.81 -11.06 13.47
C ILE A 291 30.64 -10.17 13.02
N GLY A 292 29.87 -10.51 11.97
CA GLY A 292 28.86 -9.61 11.41
C GLY A 292 27.76 -9.24 12.40
N VAL A 293 27.12 -10.25 12.99
CA VAL A 293 26.08 -10.04 14.02
C VAL A 293 26.68 -9.37 15.25
N LEU A 294 27.84 -9.87 15.72
CA LEU A 294 28.56 -9.28 16.86
C LEU A 294 28.84 -7.77 16.65
N ALA A 295 29.27 -7.39 15.45
CA ALA A 295 29.57 -5.99 15.12
C ALA A 295 28.31 -5.13 15.02
N HIS A 296 27.24 -5.66 14.45
CA HIS A 296 25.94 -4.95 14.39
C HIS A 296 25.38 -4.67 15.79
N GLU A 297 25.25 -5.71 16.63
CA GLU A 297 24.74 -5.57 17.99
C GLU A 297 25.63 -4.64 18.85
N PHE A 298 26.92 -4.66 18.59
CA PHE A 298 27.85 -3.75 19.24
C PHE A 298 27.72 -2.31 18.74
N GLY A 299 27.40 -2.10 17.45
CA GLY A 299 27.04 -0.79 16.92
C GLY A 299 25.89 -0.15 17.68
N HIS A 300 24.92 -0.95 18.10
CA HIS A 300 23.87 -0.51 18.99
C HIS A 300 24.38 -0.18 20.40
N ALA A 301 25.37 -0.91 20.92
CA ALA A 301 26.01 -0.54 22.19
C ALA A 301 26.70 0.83 22.10
N LEU A 302 27.23 1.20 20.92
CA LEU A 302 27.80 2.51 20.63
C LEU A 302 26.76 3.62 20.38
N GLY A 303 25.46 3.31 20.48
CA GLY A 303 24.37 4.29 20.34
C GLY A 303 23.70 4.36 18.96
N LEU A 304 24.16 3.62 17.96
CA LEU A 304 23.63 3.70 16.60
C LEU A 304 22.24 3.04 16.47
N PRO A 305 21.34 3.57 15.65
CA PRO A 305 20.04 2.97 15.34
C PRO A 305 20.14 1.88 14.29
N ASP A 306 19.05 1.12 14.11
CA ASP A 306 18.84 0.30 12.92
C ASP A 306 18.59 1.20 11.72
N LEU A 307 19.31 0.95 10.61
CA LEU A 307 19.13 1.63 9.33
C LEU A 307 18.41 0.77 8.30
N TYR A 308 17.94 -0.41 8.69
CA TYR A 308 16.96 -1.17 7.90
C TYR A 308 15.54 -0.79 8.31
N ASP A 309 14.61 -1.06 7.42
CA ASP A 309 13.19 -0.90 7.72
C ASP A 309 12.70 -2.06 8.60
N THR A 310 12.32 -1.75 9.83
CA THR A 310 11.93 -2.74 10.83
C THR A 310 10.55 -3.33 10.56
N ASP A 311 9.73 -2.71 9.72
CA ASP A 311 8.45 -3.26 9.30
C ASP A 311 8.54 -4.03 7.98
N TYR A 312 9.68 -3.97 7.27
CA TYR A 312 9.97 -4.71 6.03
C TYR A 312 9.10 -4.32 4.83
N SER A 313 8.55 -3.12 4.80
CA SER A 313 7.94 -2.55 3.60
C SER A 313 9.01 -2.18 2.58
N SER A 314 10.19 -1.84 3.06
CA SER A 314 11.37 -1.50 2.29
C SER A 314 12.64 -2.26 2.74
N SER A 315 13.80 -1.91 2.20
CA SER A 315 15.10 -2.45 2.61
C SER A 315 15.96 -1.45 3.42
N GLY A 316 15.44 -0.25 3.67
CA GLY A 316 16.18 0.82 4.33
C GLY A 316 17.50 1.12 3.60
N SER A 317 18.61 1.30 4.34
CA SER A 317 19.95 1.57 3.78
C SER A 317 20.60 0.36 3.06
N GLY A 318 19.98 -0.81 3.04
CA GLY A 318 20.42 -1.98 2.29
C GLY A 318 21.70 -2.65 2.80
N LYS A 319 22.39 -3.39 1.90
CA LYS A 319 23.57 -4.22 2.22
C LYS A 319 24.87 -3.44 2.38
N LEU A 320 24.90 -2.19 1.97
CA LEU A 320 26.10 -1.36 2.08
C LEU A 320 26.27 -0.70 3.46
N ALA A 321 25.37 -0.96 4.38
CA ALA A 321 25.34 -0.40 5.73
C ALA A 321 25.42 -1.51 6.79
N LEU A 322 26.40 -1.51 7.67
CA LEU A 322 26.49 -2.46 8.80
C LEU A 322 25.22 -2.44 9.65
N MET A 323 24.72 -1.25 9.97
CA MET A 323 23.50 -1.08 10.78
C MET A 323 22.21 -1.38 10.02
N ALA A 324 22.32 -1.95 8.81
CA ALA A 324 21.23 -2.51 8.01
C ALA A 324 21.57 -3.96 7.64
N SER A 325 21.18 -4.44 6.46
CA SER A 325 21.45 -5.82 6.05
C SER A 325 22.93 -6.12 5.73
N GLY A 326 23.81 -5.13 5.85
CA GLY A 326 25.26 -5.27 5.74
C GLY A 326 25.92 -6.12 6.83
N THR A 327 25.23 -6.43 7.91
CA THR A 327 25.61 -7.44 8.92
C THR A 327 25.85 -8.81 8.27
N TRP A 328 25.12 -9.14 7.23
CA TRP A 328 25.29 -10.36 6.41
C TRP A 328 26.31 -10.19 5.28
N GLY A 329 27.11 -9.12 5.31
CA GLY A 329 28.09 -8.72 4.32
C GLY A 329 27.48 -8.05 3.11
N THR A 330 28.32 -7.31 2.35
CA THR A 330 27.89 -6.58 1.15
C THR A 330 27.35 -7.49 0.04
N SER A 331 27.73 -8.79 0.04
CA SER A 331 27.11 -9.83 -0.79
C SER A 331 25.69 -10.22 -0.29
N GLY A 332 25.39 -9.99 0.99
CA GLY A 332 24.17 -10.42 1.68
C GLY A 332 24.20 -11.85 2.22
N THR A 333 25.32 -12.59 2.09
CA THR A 333 25.45 -14.01 2.46
C THR A 333 26.80 -14.35 3.06
N SER A 334 27.55 -13.36 3.49
CA SER A 334 28.93 -13.51 3.96
C SER A 334 29.18 -12.73 5.27
N PRO A 335 28.55 -13.14 6.39
CA PRO A 335 28.62 -12.37 7.65
C PRO A 335 30.02 -12.33 8.27
N TRP A 336 30.99 -13.06 7.76
CA TRP A 336 32.41 -12.95 8.11
C TRP A 336 33.11 -11.81 7.33
N TYR A 337 32.40 -11.16 6.41
CA TYR A 337 32.77 -9.91 5.73
C TYR A 337 31.64 -8.88 5.91
N PRO A 338 31.37 -8.43 7.14
CA PRO A 338 30.33 -7.42 7.35
C PRO A 338 30.69 -6.13 6.60
N ALA A 339 29.68 -5.43 6.11
CA ALA A 339 29.87 -4.13 5.49
C ALA A 339 30.47 -3.13 6.47
N THR A 340 31.20 -2.13 5.99
CA THR A 340 31.58 -0.99 6.85
C THR A 340 30.34 -0.21 7.32
N MET A 341 30.51 0.61 8.34
CA MET A 341 29.51 1.61 8.72
C MET A 341 29.41 2.70 7.66
N VAL A 342 28.23 3.21 7.41
CA VAL A 342 28.02 4.38 6.54
C VAL A 342 28.61 5.63 7.18
N GLY A 343 28.94 6.63 6.37
CA GLY A 343 29.59 7.85 6.81
C GLY A 343 28.86 8.58 7.91
N TRP A 344 27.52 8.57 7.89
CA TRP A 344 26.70 9.14 8.96
C TRP A 344 26.97 8.45 10.32
N CYS A 345 26.95 7.12 10.36
CA CYS A 345 27.26 6.36 11.59
C CYS A 345 28.67 6.65 12.10
N LYS A 346 29.67 6.69 11.20
CA LYS A 346 31.06 7.02 11.58
C LYS A 346 31.18 8.45 12.09
N ASN A 347 30.38 9.38 11.54
CA ASN A 347 30.35 10.77 12.02
C ASN A 347 29.74 10.87 13.41
N GLU A 348 28.63 10.19 13.66
CA GLU A 348 28.01 10.13 15.00
C GLU A 348 28.98 9.57 16.06
N LEU A 349 29.82 8.62 15.65
CA LEU A 349 30.89 8.06 16.51
C LEU A 349 32.16 8.94 16.56
N GLY A 350 32.22 10.00 15.76
CA GLY A 350 33.36 10.91 15.69
C GLY A 350 34.60 10.32 15.07
N TRP A 351 34.49 9.30 14.21
CA TRP A 351 35.62 8.59 13.59
C TRP A 351 36.06 9.19 12.24
N VAL A 352 35.27 10.07 11.68
CA VAL A 352 35.54 10.69 10.39
C VAL A 352 35.68 12.19 10.49
N ASP A 353 36.36 12.77 9.52
CA ASP A 353 36.51 14.21 9.33
C ASP A 353 35.61 14.62 8.17
N ILE A 354 34.51 15.35 8.48
CA ILE A 354 33.60 15.87 7.48
C ILE A 354 34.18 17.13 6.87
N VAL A 355 34.33 17.12 5.53
CA VAL A 355 34.73 18.29 4.74
C VAL A 355 33.51 18.80 3.99
N GLU A 356 33.03 19.96 4.40
CA GLU A 356 31.89 20.60 3.72
C GLU A 356 32.35 21.31 2.44
N ILE A 357 31.61 21.08 1.37
CA ILE A 357 31.74 21.84 0.11
C ILE A 357 30.63 22.87 0.08
N LEU A 358 30.98 24.13 0.10
CA LEU A 358 30.02 25.23 0.22
C LEU A 358 29.90 26.09 -1.04
N ASP A 359 30.81 25.95 -1.98
CA ASP A 359 30.90 26.71 -3.23
C ASP A 359 31.26 25.78 -4.37
N ASP A 360 31.15 26.27 -5.59
CA ASP A 360 31.54 25.54 -6.81
C ASP A 360 32.99 25.08 -6.74
N GLN A 361 33.21 23.81 -7.03
CA GLN A 361 34.53 23.19 -7.06
C GLN A 361 34.62 22.17 -8.20
N ASP A 362 35.63 22.34 -9.07
CA ASP A 362 35.95 21.39 -10.11
C ASP A 362 37.02 20.40 -9.61
N GLY A 363 36.89 19.14 -9.96
CA GLY A 363 37.90 18.09 -9.73
C GLY A 363 38.12 17.82 -8.24
N VAL A 364 37.09 17.87 -7.42
CA VAL A 364 37.15 17.45 -6.01
C VAL A 364 37.68 16.02 -5.97
N SER A 365 38.75 15.77 -5.23
CA SER A 365 39.36 14.44 -5.14
C SER A 365 39.05 13.79 -3.80
N ILE A 366 38.48 12.59 -3.84
CA ILE A 366 38.18 11.80 -2.67
C ILE A 366 38.94 10.47 -2.69
N GLU A 367 39.69 10.22 -1.62
CA GLU A 367 40.40 8.96 -1.40
C GLU A 367 39.42 7.89 -0.88
N GLN A 368 39.70 6.62 -1.19
CA GLN A 368 38.88 5.50 -0.74
C GLN A 368 38.78 5.44 0.78
N THR A 369 37.58 5.10 1.30
CA THR A 369 37.28 5.05 2.73
C THR A 369 38.05 4.02 3.52
N TYR A 370 38.70 3.04 2.86
CA TYR A 370 39.60 2.08 3.52
C TYR A 370 40.84 2.74 4.10
N SER A 371 41.41 3.75 3.43
CA SER A 371 42.66 4.42 3.80
C SER A 371 42.48 5.85 4.33
N SER A 372 41.32 6.47 4.12
CA SER A 372 41.06 7.85 4.50
C SER A 372 39.75 7.95 5.33
N ASN A 373 39.84 8.74 6.40
CA ASN A 373 38.68 9.07 7.23
C ASN A 373 37.93 10.34 6.76
N THR A 374 38.29 10.87 5.59
CA THR A 374 37.66 12.07 5.03
C THR A 374 36.40 11.70 4.25
N ILE A 375 35.27 12.35 4.60
CA ILE A 375 33.97 12.25 3.93
C ILE A 375 33.57 13.65 3.52
N PHE A 376 33.08 13.80 2.30
CA PHE A 376 32.58 15.10 1.86
C PHE A 376 31.10 15.23 2.20
N ARG A 377 30.71 16.44 2.61
CA ARG A 377 29.32 16.85 2.82
C ARG A 377 28.97 17.97 1.85
N VAL A 378 27.85 17.82 1.16
CA VAL A 378 27.21 18.87 0.38
C VAL A 378 25.80 19.09 0.94
N ASN A 379 25.47 20.34 1.21
CA ASN A 379 24.21 20.67 1.88
C ASN A 379 23.11 20.94 0.85
N HIS A 380 21.88 20.56 1.20
CA HIS A 380 20.72 21.03 0.44
C HIS A 380 20.62 22.57 0.56
N SER A 381 20.38 23.26 -0.55
CA SER A 381 20.46 24.71 -0.57
C SER A 381 19.31 25.43 0.15
N GLN A 382 18.19 24.74 0.40
CA GLN A 382 16.97 25.32 0.95
C GLN A 382 16.46 24.62 2.21
N VAL A 383 16.88 23.39 2.48
CA VAL A 383 16.47 22.60 3.64
C VAL A 383 17.70 22.39 4.51
N GLU A 384 17.75 23.02 5.69
CA GLU A 384 18.94 23.05 6.56
C GLU A 384 19.25 21.67 7.13
N GLU A 385 18.22 20.84 7.36
CA GLU A 385 18.30 19.53 7.95
C GLU A 385 18.71 18.45 6.95
N GLU A 386 18.70 18.74 5.64
CA GLU A 386 19.03 17.79 4.58
C GLU A 386 20.39 18.07 3.94
N TYR A 387 21.13 16.99 3.70
CA TYR A 387 22.44 17.04 3.05
C TYR A 387 22.83 15.66 2.52
N TRP A 388 23.85 15.64 1.68
CA TRP A 388 24.42 14.38 1.18
C TRP A 388 25.83 14.19 1.71
N LEU A 389 26.11 12.94 2.14
CA LEU A 389 27.47 12.48 2.45
C LEU A 389 28.00 11.65 1.28
N ILE A 390 29.22 11.95 0.85
CA ILE A 390 29.87 11.33 -0.29
C ILE A 390 31.07 10.54 0.22
N GLU A 391 31.09 9.23 -0.10
CA GLU A 391 32.14 8.29 0.25
C GLU A 391 32.68 7.62 -1.02
N ASN A 392 33.99 7.43 -1.11
CA ASN A 392 34.59 6.58 -2.15
C ASN A 392 34.78 5.16 -1.60
N ARG A 393 33.89 4.22 -1.97
CA ARG A 393 33.90 2.83 -1.50
C ARG A 393 34.43 1.90 -2.57
N GLN A 394 35.43 1.10 -2.22
CA GLN A 394 36.13 0.17 -3.11
C GLN A 394 36.09 -1.24 -2.53
N ASN A 395 36.24 -2.27 -3.41
CA ASN A 395 36.23 -3.69 -2.99
C ASN A 395 37.53 -4.05 -2.25
N ILE A 396 37.67 -3.52 -1.04
CA ILE A 396 38.85 -3.72 -0.17
C ILE A 396 38.40 -3.72 1.30
N GLY A 397 39.13 -4.43 2.15
CA GLY A 397 38.82 -4.54 3.58
C GLY A 397 37.43 -5.15 3.80
N SER A 398 36.64 -4.56 4.67
CA SER A 398 35.27 -4.96 4.98
C SER A 398 34.35 -4.91 3.76
N ASP A 399 34.63 -4.05 2.77
CA ASP A 399 33.84 -3.91 1.54
C ASP A 399 34.32 -4.81 0.39
N THR A 400 35.21 -5.76 0.64
CA THR A 400 35.80 -6.66 -0.38
C THR A 400 34.77 -7.34 -1.27
N LEU A 401 33.58 -7.63 -0.78
CA LEU A 401 32.50 -8.31 -1.50
C LEU A 401 31.40 -7.37 -2.01
N MET A 402 31.64 -6.08 -2.09
CA MET A 402 30.69 -5.14 -2.69
C MET A 402 30.39 -5.53 -4.15
N PRO A 403 29.16 -5.38 -4.59
CA PRO A 403 28.76 -5.74 -5.95
C PRO A 403 29.37 -4.82 -7.02
N SER A 404 29.78 -3.60 -6.67
CA SER A 404 30.50 -2.64 -7.52
C SER A 404 31.28 -1.66 -6.67
N ASN A 405 32.26 -0.97 -7.28
CA ASN A 405 33.09 0.09 -6.72
C ASN A 405 32.56 1.45 -7.14
N GLY A 406 32.71 2.48 -6.31
CA GLY A 406 32.32 3.83 -6.70
C GLY A 406 32.06 4.77 -5.53
N LEU A 407 31.49 5.92 -5.86
CA LEU A 407 30.97 6.83 -4.84
C LEU A 407 29.62 6.27 -4.34
N THR A 408 29.45 6.21 -3.02
CA THR A 408 28.16 6.13 -2.39
C THR A 408 27.74 7.54 -1.97
N ILE A 409 26.56 7.94 -2.36
CA ILE A 409 25.94 9.23 -1.98
C ILE A 409 24.80 8.89 -1.04
N TRP A 410 24.90 9.36 0.20
CA TRP A 410 23.92 9.11 1.23
C TRP A 410 23.11 10.37 1.49
N HIS A 411 21.80 10.32 1.27
CA HIS A 411 20.88 11.38 1.64
C HIS A 411 20.58 11.30 3.14
N ILE A 412 20.88 12.37 3.84
CA ILE A 412 20.67 12.47 5.28
C ILE A 412 19.60 13.52 5.56
N ASN A 413 18.66 13.17 6.42
CA ASN A 413 17.73 14.11 7.03
C ASN A 413 17.88 14.03 8.54
N ASP A 414 18.48 15.05 9.14
CA ASP A 414 18.82 15.06 10.59
C ASP A 414 17.56 15.06 11.47
N ASP A 415 16.46 15.65 11.05
CA ASP A 415 15.19 15.61 11.81
C ASP A 415 14.65 14.19 11.95
N ILE A 416 14.84 13.35 10.94
CA ILE A 416 14.45 11.94 10.96
C ILE A 416 15.55 11.10 11.63
N ALA A 417 16.80 11.23 11.21
CA ALA A 417 17.92 10.43 11.68
C ALA A 417 18.18 10.60 13.18
N GLN A 418 18.05 11.84 13.70
CA GLN A 418 18.27 12.19 15.11
C GLN A 418 16.97 12.35 15.92
N SER A 419 15.82 11.97 15.38
CA SER A 419 14.51 12.06 16.06
C SER A 419 14.43 11.29 17.38
N GLY A 420 15.42 10.48 17.72
CA GLY A 420 15.39 9.52 18.80
C GLY A 420 14.66 8.23 18.44
N SER A 421 14.24 8.07 17.18
CA SER A 421 13.75 6.81 16.64
C SER A 421 14.92 5.83 16.49
N TRP A 422 14.72 4.59 16.90
CA TRP A 422 15.68 3.52 16.72
C TRP A 422 15.64 2.88 15.34
N ALA A 423 14.74 3.32 14.49
CA ALA A 423 14.59 2.88 13.13
C ALA A 423 14.17 4.08 12.24
N PRO A 424 15.11 4.98 11.94
CA PRO A 424 14.83 6.20 11.19
C PRO A 424 14.45 5.95 9.74
N ASN A 425 14.54 4.71 9.25
CA ASN A 425 14.25 4.33 7.87
C ASN A 425 12.97 3.48 7.74
N ASN A 426 12.02 3.59 8.68
CA ASN A 426 10.77 2.82 8.67
C ASN A 426 9.66 3.43 7.81
N ASN A 427 9.88 4.54 7.17
CA ASN A 427 8.83 5.24 6.44
C ASN A 427 9.36 5.65 5.07
N GLU A 428 9.34 4.72 4.12
CA GLU A 428 9.79 4.96 2.75
C GLU A 428 8.89 5.96 2.00
N PRO A 429 9.43 6.81 1.16
CA PRO A 429 10.87 7.03 0.89
C PRO A 429 11.57 7.96 1.88
N TYR A 430 10.91 8.37 2.96
CA TYR A 430 11.38 9.37 3.91
C TYR A 430 12.36 8.77 4.91
N TYR A 431 13.58 8.50 4.47
CA TYR A 431 14.63 7.91 5.30
C TYR A 431 15.45 8.97 6.03
N GLY A 432 15.87 8.64 7.26
CA GLY A 432 16.87 9.43 7.95
C GLY A 432 18.28 9.29 7.35
N VAL A 433 18.59 8.09 6.82
CA VAL A 433 19.87 7.77 6.17
C VAL A 433 19.58 6.89 4.95
N GLY A 434 19.36 7.48 3.80
CA GLY A 434 19.05 6.79 2.54
C GLY A 434 20.25 6.72 1.60
N LEU A 435 20.32 5.68 0.78
CA LEU A 435 21.31 5.55 -0.31
C LEU A 435 20.70 6.06 -1.62
N GLU A 436 21.30 7.05 -2.21
CA GLU A 436 20.99 7.48 -3.58
C GLU A 436 21.45 6.41 -4.57
N GLN A 437 20.52 5.65 -5.13
CA GLN A 437 20.82 4.53 -6.03
C GLN A 437 21.08 5.08 -7.43
N ALA A 438 22.34 4.97 -7.89
CA ALA A 438 22.80 5.61 -9.13
C ALA A 438 22.04 5.22 -10.40
N ASP A 439 21.26 4.13 -10.37
CA ASP A 439 20.42 3.72 -11.50
C ASP A 439 19.01 4.35 -11.49
N GLY A 440 18.64 5.05 -10.42
CA GLY A 440 17.32 5.67 -10.25
C GLY A 440 16.14 4.69 -10.17
N MET A 441 16.40 3.40 -9.88
CA MET A 441 15.34 2.39 -9.82
C MET A 441 14.65 2.28 -8.47
N PHE A 442 15.18 2.96 -7.44
CA PHE A 442 14.62 2.97 -6.08
C PHE A 442 14.28 1.57 -5.56
N ALA A 443 15.19 0.61 -5.84
CA ALA A 443 14.97 -0.80 -5.49
C ALA A 443 14.86 -1.00 -3.98
N LEU A 444 15.61 -0.23 -3.19
CA LEU A 444 15.62 -0.34 -1.73
C LEU A 444 14.27 0.07 -1.13
N GLU A 445 13.68 1.15 -1.58
CA GLU A 445 12.36 1.65 -1.17
C GLU A 445 11.24 0.66 -1.49
N ASN A 446 11.41 -0.12 -2.54
CA ASN A 446 10.49 -1.16 -2.98
C ASN A 446 10.82 -2.56 -2.41
N GLY A 447 11.65 -2.66 -1.36
CA GLY A 447 12.03 -3.92 -0.71
C GLY A 447 12.95 -4.81 -1.54
N GLY A 448 13.58 -4.25 -2.58
CA GLY A 448 14.62 -4.91 -3.38
C GLY A 448 15.98 -4.93 -2.69
N PRO A 449 16.94 -5.72 -3.18
CA PRO A 449 18.29 -5.76 -2.62
C PRO A 449 19.17 -4.65 -3.22
N SER A 450 20.15 -4.16 -2.46
CA SER A 450 21.26 -3.40 -3.05
C SER A 450 21.99 -4.21 -4.13
N ASP A 451 22.42 -3.55 -5.20
CA ASP A 451 23.16 -4.22 -6.28
C ASP A 451 24.35 -3.38 -6.82
N GLY A 452 24.89 -3.75 -7.97
CA GLY A 452 26.07 -3.08 -8.53
C GLY A 452 25.74 -1.79 -9.28
N ASN A 453 24.48 -1.39 -9.33
CA ASN A 453 24.03 -0.15 -9.96
C ASN A 453 23.80 0.97 -8.93
N ASP A 454 23.84 0.64 -7.62
CA ASP A 454 23.53 1.59 -6.55
C ASP A 454 24.64 2.63 -6.32
N VAL A 455 25.86 2.37 -6.76
CA VAL A 455 27.01 3.27 -6.58
C VAL A 455 27.31 4.04 -7.86
N PHE A 456 27.83 5.27 -7.75
CA PHE A 456 28.22 6.08 -8.90
C PHE A 456 29.67 5.79 -9.33
N PRO A 457 29.97 5.60 -10.65
CA PRO A 457 29.00 5.60 -11.75
C PRO A 457 28.23 4.28 -11.92
N GLY A 458 28.56 3.23 -11.15
CA GLY A 458 27.90 1.92 -11.21
C GLY A 458 28.00 1.23 -12.57
N ASN A 459 27.15 0.22 -12.79
CA ASN A 459 27.09 -0.48 -14.08
C ASN A 459 26.29 0.30 -15.15
N THR A 460 25.52 1.31 -14.73
CA THR A 460 24.75 2.21 -15.62
C THR A 460 25.59 3.35 -16.18
N ASP A 461 26.81 3.53 -15.67
CA ASP A 461 27.73 4.63 -15.99
C ASP A 461 27.13 6.00 -15.69
N ASN A 462 26.29 6.09 -14.63
CA ASN A 462 25.72 7.36 -14.19
C ASN A 462 26.78 8.22 -13.50
N ARG A 463 27.09 9.37 -14.08
CA ARG A 463 28.16 10.27 -13.65
C ARG A 463 27.64 11.62 -13.20
N GLU A 464 26.34 11.73 -13.00
CA GLU A 464 25.65 12.93 -12.59
C GLU A 464 24.63 12.64 -11.47
N PHE A 465 24.56 13.56 -10.51
CA PHE A 465 23.57 13.64 -9.48
C PHE A 465 23.20 15.11 -9.32
N SER A 466 22.05 15.50 -9.87
CA SER A 466 21.59 16.89 -9.97
C SER A 466 20.08 16.95 -9.77
N HIS A 467 19.51 18.13 -9.81
CA HIS A 467 18.06 18.29 -9.76
C HIS A 467 17.32 17.56 -10.91
N SER A 468 17.93 17.51 -12.09
CA SER A 468 17.34 16.89 -13.30
C SER A 468 17.74 15.44 -13.55
N SER A 469 18.60 14.87 -12.72
CA SER A 469 18.98 13.45 -12.84
C SER A 469 18.02 12.50 -12.11
N SER A 470 18.14 11.20 -12.34
CA SER A 470 17.52 10.16 -11.54
C SER A 470 18.60 9.20 -11.02
N PRO A 471 18.85 9.12 -9.69
CA PRO A 471 18.25 9.90 -8.61
C PRO A 471 18.56 11.39 -8.73
N ASN A 472 17.84 12.24 -8.01
CA ASN A 472 18.00 13.68 -8.09
C ASN A 472 18.30 14.33 -6.72
N THR A 473 18.70 15.60 -6.72
CA THR A 473 19.06 16.36 -5.52
C THR A 473 17.89 17.13 -4.90
N THR A 474 16.65 16.72 -5.11
CA THR A 474 15.49 17.29 -4.39
C THR A 474 15.47 16.81 -2.94
N SER A 475 14.86 17.59 -2.07
CA SER A 475 14.62 17.16 -0.69
C SER A 475 13.66 15.96 -0.65
N LEU A 476 13.58 15.27 0.49
CA LEU A 476 12.59 14.20 0.70
C LEU A 476 11.14 14.67 0.50
N TYR A 477 10.88 15.98 0.60
CA TYR A 477 9.54 16.57 0.45
C TYR A 477 9.38 17.33 -0.87
N GLY A 478 10.31 17.15 -1.83
CA GLY A 478 10.20 17.71 -3.17
C GLY A 478 10.75 19.14 -3.34
N GLU A 479 11.41 19.71 -2.32
CA GLU A 479 12.05 21.03 -2.47
C GLU A 479 13.28 20.91 -3.39
N PRO A 480 13.40 21.74 -4.43
CA PRO A 480 14.53 21.68 -5.35
C PRO A 480 15.83 22.10 -4.66
N SER A 481 16.94 21.47 -5.08
CA SER A 481 18.28 21.85 -4.65
C SER A 481 19.03 22.56 -5.78
N MET A 482 19.91 23.53 -5.43
CA MET A 482 20.84 24.15 -6.36
C MET A 482 22.07 23.28 -6.65
N LEU A 483 22.14 22.11 -6.03
CA LEU A 483 23.30 21.23 -6.09
C LEU A 483 23.32 20.41 -7.38
N ARG A 484 24.49 20.39 -8.01
CA ARG A 484 24.84 19.45 -9.07
C ARG A 484 26.20 18.82 -8.75
N ILE A 485 26.26 17.52 -8.78
CA ILE A 485 27.48 16.72 -8.70
C ILE A 485 27.62 16.02 -10.05
N ASP A 486 28.67 16.30 -10.81
CA ASP A 486 28.88 15.67 -12.10
C ASP A 486 30.34 15.35 -12.37
N ASN A 487 30.67 14.94 -13.62
CA ASN A 487 32.00 14.52 -14.02
C ASN A 487 32.63 13.46 -13.10
N ILE A 488 31.77 12.60 -12.50
CA ILE A 488 32.24 11.52 -11.63
C ILE A 488 33.16 10.59 -12.39
N SER A 489 34.39 10.43 -11.88
CA SER A 489 35.44 9.63 -12.51
C SER A 489 35.16 8.12 -12.46
N ASP A 490 36.00 7.34 -13.16
CA ASP A 490 36.03 5.89 -12.97
C ASP A 490 36.42 5.52 -11.54
N PRO A 491 35.89 4.37 -11.01
CA PRO A 491 36.27 3.86 -9.70
C PRO A 491 37.78 3.66 -9.52
N GLY A 492 38.29 4.00 -8.35
CA GLY A 492 39.70 3.86 -8.01
C GLY A 492 40.05 4.31 -6.60
N GLU A 493 41.28 4.15 -6.19
CA GLU A 493 41.83 4.61 -4.92
C GLU A 493 41.50 6.09 -4.64
N PHE A 494 41.60 6.90 -5.72
CA PHE A 494 41.09 8.27 -5.74
C PHE A 494 40.04 8.40 -6.82
N MET A 495 38.93 9.00 -6.48
CA MET A 495 37.90 9.40 -7.43
C MET A 495 37.77 10.92 -7.44
N THR A 496 37.31 11.45 -8.58
CA THR A 496 37.08 12.90 -8.72
C THR A 496 35.66 13.16 -9.17
N PHE A 497 35.11 14.30 -8.79
CA PHE A 497 33.82 14.82 -9.21
C PHE A 497 33.83 16.34 -9.15
N ASP A 498 32.93 16.99 -9.83
CA ASP A 498 32.70 18.42 -9.77
C ASP A 498 31.45 18.68 -8.90
N VAL A 499 31.47 19.81 -8.20
CA VAL A 499 30.31 20.29 -7.41
C VAL A 499 29.98 21.69 -7.87
N GLN A 500 28.73 21.93 -8.19
CA GLN A 500 28.23 23.23 -8.62
C GLN A 500 26.96 23.57 -7.85
N TYR A 501 26.83 24.82 -7.44
CA TYR A 501 25.65 25.40 -6.85
C TYR A 501 25.08 26.42 -7.84
N ASN A 502 24.22 25.93 -8.73
CA ASN A 502 23.60 26.78 -9.74
C ASN A 502 22.60 27.76 -9.12
N GLU A 503 22.48 28.95 -9.70
CA GLU A 503 21.40 29.86 -9.35
C GLU A 503 20.10 29.28 -9.95
N ILE A 504 19.28 28.63 -9.14
CA ILE A 504 18.00 28.08 -9.60
C ILE A 504 16.96 29.19 -9.60
N ILE A 505 16.35 29.41 -10.74
CA ILE A 505 15.15 30.23 -10.84
C ILE A 505 14.00 29.41 -10.28
N LEU A 506 13.44 29.85 -9.15
CA LEU A 506 12.38 29.10 -8.48
C LEU A 506 11.03 29.36 -9.14
N ALA A 507 10.31 28.26 -9.33
CA ALA A 507 8.89 28.29 -9.68
C ALA A 507 8.13 27.35 -8.74
N THR A 508 6.82 27.52 -8.66
CA THR A 508 5.98 26.65 -7.85
C THR A 508 4.90 26.02 -8.71
N ALA A 509 4.88 24.69 -8.80
CA ALA A 509 3.83 23.94 -9.47
C ALA A 509 2.73 23.55 -8.48
N SER A 510 1.48 23.62 -8.90
CA SER A 510 0.31 23.23 -8.10
C SER A 510 -0.69 22.45 -8.93
N ILE A 511 -1.49 21.62 -8.28
CA ILE A 511 -2.62 20.92 -8.88
C ILE A 511 -3.88 21.34 -8.13
N GLU A 512 -4.95 21.69 -8.86
CA GLU A 512 -6.24 22.02 -8.25
C GLU A 512 -7.14 20.77 -8.27
N ASP A 513 -7.97 20.59 -7.24
CA ASP A 513 -8.96 19.51 -7.19
C ASP A 513 -9.81 19.47 -8.45
N GLY A 514 -10.06 18.25 -8.92
CA GLY A 514 -10.81 18.00 -10.13
C GLY A 514 -11.99 17.07 -9.93
N SER A 515 -12.78 16.88 -10.98
CA SER A 515 -13.85 15.89 -10.92
C SER A 515 -14.31 15.44 -12.30
N GLY A 516 -14.92 14.26 -12.34
CA GLY A 516 -15.59 13.73 -13.51
C GLY A 516 -16.67 12.73 -13.14
N SER A 517 -17.44 12.25 -14.11
CA SER A 517 -18.40 11.18 -13.89
C SER A 517 -17.83 9.85 -14.39
N ALA A 518 -18.26 8.77 -13.76
CA ALA A 518 -17.90 7.40 -14.16
C ALA A 518 -18.04 7.19 -15.70
N TYR A 519 -17.05 6.56 -16.30
CA TYR A 519 -16.91 6.28 -17.75
C TYR A 519 -17.11 7.51 -18.66
N ASN A 520 -16.74 8.68 -18.16
CA ASN A 520 -16.83 9.93 -18.90
C ASN A 520 -15.56 10.76 -18.71
N GLN A 521 -15.44 11.82 -19.50
CA GLN A 521 -14.35 12.76 -19.33
C GLN A 521 -14.58 13.68 -18.12
N GLY A 522 -13.52 13.94 -17.39
CA GLY A 522 -13.42 14.98 -16.38
C GLY A 522 -12.19 15.85 -16.63
N SER A 523 -11.87 16.74 -15.73
CA SER A 523 -10.72 17.61 -15.86
C SER A 523 -10.09 17.96 -14.52
N ILE A 524 -8.78 18.19 -14.57
CA ILE A 524 -7.97 18.71 -13.47
C ILE A 524 -7.10 19.85 -14.01
N SER A 525 -6.82 20.87 -13.18
CA SER A 525 -6.05 22.04 -13.57
C SER A 525 -4.66 21.99 -12.96
N LEU A 526 -3.65 22.28 -13.78
CA LEU A 526 -2.28 22.45 -13.35
C LEU A 526 -1.93 23.91 -13.29
N GLY A 527 -1.45 24.36 -12.15
CA GLY A 527 -1.00 25.72 -11.89
C GLY A 527 0.52 25.84 -11.88
N LEU A 528 1.04 27.01 -12.20
CA LEU A 528 2.44 27.38 -12.05
C LEU A 528 2.55 28.85 -11.61
N ASP A 529 3.38 29.07 -10.60
CA ASP A 529 3.84 30.41 -10.21
C ASP A 529 5.31 30.52 -10.62
N ASN A 530 5.59 31.32 -11.67
CA ASN A 530 6.92 31.46 -12.24
C ASN A 530 7.21 32.94 -12.55
N GLU A 531 8.40 33.37 -12.19
CA GLU A 531 8.85 34.76 -12.45
C GLU A 531 9.43 34.94 -13.87
N MET A 532 9.91 33.86 -14.48
CA MET A 532 10.53 33.82 -15.80
C MET A 532 9.69 32.96 -16.77
N ALA A 533 9.77 33.27 -18.08
CA ALA A 533 9.16 32.44 -19.10
C ALA A 533 9.88 31.10 -19.23
N LEU A 534 9.14 29.99 -19.29
CA LEU A 534 9.68 28.67 -19.60
C LEU A 534 9.53 28.37 -21.09
N GLU A 535 10.58 27.83 -21.72
CA GLU A 535 10.60 27.39 -23.11
C GLU A 535 10.76 25.86 -23.28
N GLU A 536 11.02 25.16 -22.18
CA GLU A 536 10.86 23.71 -22.07
C GLU A 536 10.07 23.42 -20.78
N PHE A 537 9.12 22.48 -20.84
CA PHE A 537 8.32 22.07 -19.71
C PHE A 537 7.82 20.64 -19.89
N GLU A 538 8.19 19.78 -18.97
CA GLU A 538 7.79 18.37 -18.92
C GLU A 538 7.35 18.03 -17.51
N PHE A 539 6.33 17.19 -17.39
CA PHE A 539 5.88 16.73 -16.09
C PHE A 539 5.35 15.30 -16.17
N GLU A 540 5.50 14.58 -15.09
CA GLU A 540 4.87 13.28 -14.86
C GLU A 540 3.94 13.38 -13.65
N LEU A 541 2.80 12.70 -13.71
CA LEU A 541 1.83 12.67 -12.62
C LEU A 541 1.75 11.27 -12.03
N ASP A 542 1.71 11.19 -10.72
CA ASP A 542 1.38 9.97 -9.99
C ASP A 542 -0.13 9.90 -9.73
N PHE A 543 -0.75 8.86 -10.21
CA PHE A 543 -2.15 8.50 -9.98
C PHE A 543 -2.39 7.03 -10.32
N ASN A 544 -3.48 6.45 -9.83
CA ASN A 544 -3.81 5.06 -10.17
C ASN A 544 -4.37 4.95 -11.61
N PRO A 545 -3.63 4.38 -12.57
CA PRO A 545 -4.03 4.30 -13.98
C PRO A 545 -5.22 3.36 -14.22
N SER A 546 -5.59 2.53 -13.23
CA SER A 546 -6.82 1.73 -13.31
C SER A 546 -8.08 2.58 -13.13
N PHE A 547 -7.96 3.78 -12.57
CA PHE A 547 -9.10 4.66 -12.32
C PHE A 547 -9.22 5.77 -13.37
N VAL A 548 -8.11 6.35 -13.79
CA VAL A 548 -8.08 7.48 -14.73
C VAL A 548 -7.00 7.32 -15.79
N GLU A 549 -7.23 7.95 -16.95
CA GLU A 549 -6.29 8.01 -18.08
C GLU A 549 -6.25 9.44 -18.62
N ILE A 550 -5.06 9.98 -18.87
CA ILE A 550 -4.91 11.30 -19.51
C ILE A 550 -5.26 11.18 -20.99
N THR A 551 -6.30 11.86 -21.43
CA THR A 551 -6.78 11.81 -22.84
C THR A 551 -6.51 13.09 -23.63
N GLY A 552 -6.12 14.16 -22.95
CA GLY A 552 -5.84 15.41 -23.63
C GLY A 552 -5.35 16.51 -22.69
N VAL A 553 -4.73 17.52 -23.29
CA VAL A 553 -4.20 18.71 -22.61
C VAL A 553 -4.72 19.95 -23.33
N THR A 554 -5.20 20.90 -22.59
CA THR A 554 -5.67 22.19 -23.13
C THR A 554 -4.89 23.33 -22.48
N PRO A 555 -4.19 24.17 -23.27
CA PRO A 555 -3.46 25.31 -22.74
C PRO A 555 -4.39 26.44 -22.26
N THR A 556 -3.90 27.25 -21.34
CA THR A 556 -4.53 28.52 -20.96
C THR A 556 -3.96 29.70 -21.78
N GLU A 557 -4.36 30.92 -21.46
CA GLU A 557 -3.78 32.13 -22.12
C GLU A 557 -2.28 32.31 -21.79
N ARG A 558 -1.77 31.68 -20.73
CA ARG A 558 -0.37 31.72 -20.32
C ARG A 558 0.53 30.74 -21.07
N THR A 559 -0.04 29.72 -21.66
CA THR A 559 0.70 28.60 -22.26
C THR A 559 0.40 28.44 -23.73
N SER A 560 1.44 28.30 -24.54
CA SER A 560 1.35 27.88 -25.94
C SER A 560 2.36 26.77 -26.21
N TYR A 561 2.04 25.87 -27.13
CA TYR A 561 2.94 24.81 -27.57
C TYR A 561 2.56 24.36 -29.02
N ASP A 562 3.50 23.75 -29.74
CA ASP A 562 3.26 23.24 -31.08
C ASP A 562 2.44 21.93 -31.07
N SER A 563 2.77 21.04 -30.14
CA SER A 563 2.08 19.76 -29.92
C SER A 563 2.36 19.21 -28.51
N VAL A 564 1.62 18.19 -28.12
CA VAL A 564 1.77 17.50 -26.85
C VAL A 564 1.95 16.00 -27.10
N ILE A 565 2.84 15.38 -26.36
CA ILE A 565 3.02 13.92 -26.29
C ILE A 565 2.51 13.49 -24.92
N ILE A 566 1.64 12.47 -24.90
CA ILE A 566 1.10 11.88 -23.68
C ILE A 566 1.47 10.40 -23.72
N GLU A 567 2.28 9.96 -22.78
CA GLU A 567 2.69 8.56 -22.62
C GLU A 567 2.39 8.12 -21.18
N ASN A 568 1.25 7.46 -20.98
CA ASN A 568 0.68 7.09 -19.67
C ASN A 568 0.45 8.34 -18.79
N SER A 569 1.31 8.54 -17.75
CA SER A 569 1.28 9.65 -16.80
C SER A 569 2.19 10.82 -17.19
N THR A 570 3.09 10.62 -18.15
CA THR A 570 4.04 11.64 -18.62
C THR A 570 3.43 12.51 -19.71
N VAL A 571 3.60 13.81 -19.55
CA VAL A 571 3.13 14.82 -20.53
C VAL A 571 4.30 15.72 -20.92
N THR A 572 4.71 15.64 -22.18
CA THR A 572 5.77 16.45 -22.75
C THR A 572 5.16 17.47 -23.71
N LEU A 573 5.39 18.75 -23.45
CA LEU A 573 5.01 19.85 -24.35
C LEU A 573 6.13 20.12 -25.34
N ILE A 574 5.81 20.16 -26.62
CA ILE A 574 6.78 20.43 -27.68
C ILE A 574 6.80 21.93 -28.02
N ASN A 575 7.97 22.55 -27.88
CA ASN A 575 8.21 23.99 -28.03
C ASN A 575 7.19 24.82 -27.23
N PRO A 576 7.06 24.57 -25.91
CA PRO A 576 6.16 25.35 -25.08
C PRO A 576 6.71 26.77 -24.89
N THR A 577 5.81 27.67 -24.61
CA THR A 577 6.12 28.96 -23.99
C THR A 577 5.13 29.17 -22.87
N ILE A 578 5.60 29.16 -21.64
CA ILE A 578 4.80 29.47 -20.45
C ILE A 578 5.18 30.86 -19.98
N SER A 579 4.26 31.78 -20.08
CA SER A 579 4.51 33.20 -19.70
C SER A 579 4.62 33.34 -18.16
N PRO A 580 5.45 34.25 -17.66
CA PRO A 580 5.54 34.57 -16.23
C PRO A 580 4.18 34.90 -15.61
N GLY A 581 3.99 34.51 -14.35
CA GLY A 581 2.78 34.80 -13.58
C GLY A 581 2.34 33.66 -12.72
N THR A 582 1.23 33.83 -12.00
CA THR A 582 0.62 32.88 -11.09
C THR A 582 -0.68 32.30 -11.67
N GLY A 583 -1.00 31.05 -11.39
CA GLY A 583 -2.27 30.38 -11.70
C GLY A 583 -2.18 29.36 -12.81
N THR A 584 -3.31 28.85 -13.23
CA THR A 584 -3.45 27.71 -14.14
C THR A 584 -2.72 27.91 -15.47
N ILE A 585 -1.91 26.93 -15.84
CA ILE A 585 -1.19 26.88 -17.11
C ILE A 585 -1.80 25.88 -18.09
N LEU A 586 -2.30 24.76 -17.60
CA LEU A 586 -2.87 23.68 -18.38
C LEU A 586 -4.14 23.12 -17.72
N ASN A 587 -5.06 22.62 -18.53
CA ASN A 587 -6.16 21.78 -18.09
C ASN A 587 -6.01 20.41 -18.73
N LEU A 588 -5.87 19.38 -17.90
CA LEU A 588 -5.82 18.00 -18.33
C LEU A 588 -7.24 17.44 -18.48
N GLN A 589 -7.47 16.70 -19.52
CA GLN A 589 -8.68 15.93 -19.73
C GLN A 589 -8.40 14.49 -19.32
N LEU A 590 -9.15 14.01 -18.34
CA LEU A 590 -9.02 12.67 -17.80
C LEU A 590 -10.24 11.85 -18.23
N PHE A 591 -10.01 10.61 -18.65
CA PHE A 591 -11.08 9.65 -18.85
C PHE A 591 -11.17 8.72 -17.63
N ASN A 592 -12.36 8.56 -17.10
CA ASN A 592 -12.61 7.78 -15.89
C ASN A 592 -12.93 6.33 -16.24
N ASN A 593 -12.05 5.40 -15.86
CA ASN A 593 -12.11 3.98 -16.22
C ASN A 593 -12.99 3.14 -15.28
N VAL A 594 -13.67 3.76 -14.31
CA VAL A 594 -14.44 3.04 -13.28
C VAL A 594 -15.88 3.54 -13.16
N GLY A 595 -16.77 2.65 -12.74
CA GLY A 595 -18.18 2.93 -12.51
C GLY A 595 -18.55 3.25 -11.06
N ILE A 596 -17.57 3.28 -10.14
CA ILE A 596 -17.76 3.51 -8.71
C ILE A 596 -17.45 4.95 -8.33
N GLU A 597 -17.99 5.40 -7.19
CA GLU A 597 -17.61 6.68 -6.59
C GLU A 597 -16.28 6.50 -5.86
N VAL A 598 -15.27 7.27 -6.24
CA VAL A 598 -13.93 7.18 -5.68
C VAL A 598 -13.20 8.51 -5.80
N ASP A 599 -12.40 8.83 -4.78
CA ASP A 599 -11.42 9.91 -4.83
C ASP A 599 -10.07 9.32 -5.26
N VAL A 600 -9.45 9.92 -6.27
CA VAL A 600 -8.15 9.55 -6.79
C VAL A 600 -7.19 10.66 -6.44
N LEU A 601 -6.16 10.34 -5.67
CA LEU A 601 -5.07 11.28 -5.41
C LEU A 601 -4.26 11.47 -6.68
N VAL A 602 -3.95 12.71 -7.01
CA VAL A 602 -3.11 13.09 -8.14
C VAL A 602 -2.02 14.02 -7.64
N SER A 603 -0.77 13.67 -7.89
CA SER A 603 0.39 14.47 -7.54
C SER A 603 1.37 14.55 -8.70
N TYR A 604 2.34 15.43 -8.64
CA TYR A 604 3.48 15.38 -9.55
C TYR A 604 4.47 14.32 -9.06
N ASP A 605 4.96 13.49 -9.98
CA ASP A 605 6.13 12.62 -9.76
C ASP A 605 7.40 13.31 -10.28
N LEU A 606 7.27 14.04 -11.38
CA LEU A 606 8.35 14.83 -11.98
C LEU A 606 7.78 16.15 -12.52
N CYS A 607 8.55 17.25 -12.39
CA CYS A 607 8.23 18.52 -13.01
C CYS A 607 9.53 19.26 -13.37
N LEU A 608 9.82 19.42 -14.64
CA LEU A 608 11.04 20.04 -15.17
C LEU A 608 10.70 21.25 -16.04
N GLY A 609 11.48 22.33 -15.91
CA GLY A 609 11.33 23.53 -16.70
C GLY A 609 12.67 24.17 -17.01
N TYR A 610 12.79 24.77 -18.20
CA TYR A 610 13.99 25.49 -18.62
C TYR A 610 13.61 26.83 -19.26
N THR A 611 14.48 27.81 -19.08
CA THR A 611 14.35 29.12 -19.72
C THR A 611 14.94 29.09 -21.15
N SER A 612 14.76 30.17 -21.91
CA SER A 612 15.23 30.29 -23.30
C SER A 612 16.75 30.22 -23.48
N ASP A 613 17.53 30.44 -22.44
CA ASP A 613 18.99 30.30 -22.44
C ASP A 613 19.43 28.89 -21.99
N GLY A 614 18.47 28.00 -21.70
CA GLY A 614 18.74 26.64 -21.23
C GLY A 614 19.02 26.54 -19.73
N SER A 615 18.79 27.61 -18.96
CA SER A 615 18.92 27.56 -17.52
C SER A 615 17.75 26.76 -16.93
N GLU A 616 18.06 25.81 -16.06
CA GLU A 616 17.08 24.98 -15.36
C GLU A 616 16.32 25.84 -14.35
N VAL A 617 15.02 25.56 -14.24
CA VAL A 617 14.14 26.21 -13.27
C VAL A 617 13.77 25.19 -12.20
N GLY A 618 14.21 25.44 -10.98
CA GLY A 618 13.84 24.63 -9.82
C GLY A 618 12.33 24.78 -9.55
N ILE A 619 11.57 23.70 -9.69
CA ILE A 619 10.13 23.72 -9.50
C ILE A 619 9.78 23.03 -8.19
N THR A 620 9.34 23.82 -7.22
CA THR A 620 8.76 23.31 -5.98
C THR A 620 7.34 22.81 -6.25
N ILE A 621 7.04 21.61 -5.83
CA ILE A 621 5.70 21.01 -5.95
C ILE A 621 4.90 21.37 -4.70
N GLN A 622 3.79 22.08 -4.90
CA GLN A 622 2.77 22.31 -3.86
C GLN A 622 1.53 21.50 -4.19
N ASP A 623 1.02 20.83 -3.17
CA ASP A 623 -0.27 20.17 -3.10
C ASP A 623 -0.39 18.84 -3.88
N VAL A 624 -1.07 17.92 -3.23
CA VAL A 624 -1.71 16.74 -3.80
C VAL A 624 -3.17 17.11 -4.02
N ALA A 625 -3.72 16.84 -5.18
CA ALA A 625 -5.11 17.13 -5.50
C ALA A 625 -6.00 15.90 -5.38
N ASP A 626 -7.23 16.11 -4.92
CA ASP A 626 -8.29 15.12 -4.96
C ASP A 626 -9.05 15.21 -6.29
N TYR A 627 -8.99 14.14 -7.09
CA TYR A 627 -9.82 14.01 -8.28
C TYR A 627 -11.01 13.09 -7.97
N HIS A 628 -12.20 13.68 -7.88
CA HIS A 628 -13.43 12.99 -7.51
C HIS A 628 -14.14 12.39 -8.73
N ILE A 629 -14.24 11.06 -8.79
CA ILE A 629 -15.07 10.35 -9.76
C ILE A 629 -16.44 10.13 -9.16
N GLN A 630 -17.44 10.81 -9.72
CA GLN A 630 -18.82 10.65 -9.29
C GLN A 630 -19.45 9.43 -9.98
N ALA A 631 -19.90 8.49 -9.20
CA ALA A 631 -20.67 7.35 -9.69
C ALA A 631 -22.03 7.79 -10.21
N VAL A 632 -22.52 7.05 -11.20
CA VAL A 632 -23.84 7.28 -11.80
C VAL A 632 -24.72 6.06 -11.54
N GLU A 633 -25.87 6.29 -10.85
CA GLU A 633 -26.79 5.23 -10.48
C GLU A 633 -27.42 4.54 -11.71
N GLN A 634 -27.54 3.23 -11.64
CA GLN A 634 -28.28 2.39 -12.58
C GLN A 634 -29.69 2.18 -12.05
N PHE A 635 -30.68 2.12 -12.93
CA PHE A 635 -32.08 1.94 -12.51
C PHE A 635 -32.62 0.61 -12.99
N TYR A 636 -32.92 -0.29 -12.06
CA TYR A 636 -33.57 -1.55 -12.29
C TYR A 636 -35.04 -1.43 -11.97
N ASN A 637 -35.92 -1.87 -12.88
CA ASN A 637 -37.35 -1.71 -12.73
C ASN A 637 -38.10 -2.93 -13.25
N ILE A 638 -39.19 -3.30 -12.58
CA ILE A 638 -40.16 -4.26 -13.06
C ILE A 638 -41.31 -3.52 -13.69
N GLN A 639 -41.57 -3.81 -14.97
CA GLN A 639 -42.73 -3.28 -15.64
C GLN A 639 -43.97 -3.99 -15.14
N ASN A 640 -45.07 -3.23 -14.88
CA ASN A 640 -46.34 -3.80 -14.46
C ASN A 640 -46.85 -4.83 -15.47
N GLY A 641 -47.29 -5.96 -14.96
CA GLY A 641 -47.84 -7.06 -15.74
C GLY A 641 -49.32 -7.29 -15.48
N THR A 642 -49.95 -8.15 -16.27
CA THR A 642 -51.28 -8.62 -16.06
C THR A 642 -51.34 -10.14 -16.21
N GLY A 643 -52.30 -10.78 -15.55
CA GLY A 643 -52.53 -12.20 -15.61
C GLY A 643 -54.02 -12.54 -15.59
N ALA A 644 -54.41 -13.80 -15.83
CA ALA A 644 -55.77 -14.28 -15.78
C ALA A 644 -55.90 -15.42 -14.76
N VAL A 645 -56.97 -15.45 -14.03
CA VAL A 645 -57.27 -16.51 -13.03
C VAL A 645 -57.19 -17.89 -13.69
N GLY A 646 -56.38 -18.79 -13.11
CA GLY A 646 -56.15 -20.15 -13.63
C GLY A 646 -55.40 -20.23 -14.98
N GLY A 647 -54.80 -19.12 -15.39
CA GLY A 647 -53.96 -18.97 -16.58
C GLY A 647 -52.53 -18.56 -16.28
N GLY A 648 -51.95 -17.86 -17.21
CA GLY A 648 -50.62 -17.29 -17.07
C GLY A 648 -50.57 -15.80 -16.74
N ALA A 649 -49.49 -15.36 -16.22
CA ALA A 649 -49.11 -13.96 -16.04
C ALA A 649 -47.65 -13.77 -16.40
N SER A 650 -47.27 -12.55 -16.78
CA SER A 650 -45.87 -12.25 -16.98
C SER A 650 -45.54 -10.80 -16.60
N TYR A 651 -44.29 -10.56 -16.26
CA TYR A 651 -43.70 -9.22 -16.04
C TYR A 651 -42.32 -9.12 -16.64
N ILE A 652 -41.87 -7.92 -16.95
CA ILE A 652 -40.60 -7.68 -17.60
C ILE A 652 -39.65 -6.98 -16.64
N ALA A 653 -38.43 -7.51 -16.52
CA ALA A 653 -37.33 -6.83 -15.85
C ALA A 653 -36.59 -5.95 -16.84
N SER A 654 -36.39 -4.69 -16.48
CA SER A 654 -35.71 -3.69 -17.32
C SER A 654 -34.60 -2.99 -16.55
N LEU A 655 -33.63 -2.50 -17.29
CA LEU A 655 -32.47 -1.75 -16.80
C LEU A 655 -32.32 -0.46 -17.60
N VAL A 656 -32.05 0.63 -16.92
CA VAL A 656 -31.50 1.84 -17.53
C VAL A 656 -30.10 2.01 -16.97
N ASN A 657 -29.08 1.63 -17.73
CA ASN A 657 -27.71 1.77 -17.35
C ASN A 657 -27.06 3.01 -17.96
N THR A 658 -26.18 3.61 -17.22
CA THR A 658 -25.39 4.78 -17.61
C THR A 658 -23.91 4.44 -17.77
N VAL A 659 -23.54 3.23 -17.36
CA VAL A 659 -22.20 2.64 -17.55
C VAL A 659 -22.34 1.26 -18.18
N PRO A 660 -21.34 0.77 -18.95
CA PRO A 660 -21.38 -0.57 -19.53
C PRO A 660 -21.44 -1.65 -18.43
N ILE A 661 -22.43 -2.56 -18.50
CA ILE A 661 -22.65 -3.63 -17.50
C ILE A 661 -22.33 -4.98 -18.13
N ALA A 662 -21.41 -5.73 -17.52
CA ALA A 662 -21.02 -7.07 -17.97
C ALA A 662 -21.74 -8.19 -17.21
N LEU A 663 -22.12 -7.98 -15.97
CA LEU A 663 -22.86 -8.96 -15.16
C LEU A 663 -23.85 -8.27 -14.24
N THR A 664 -25.04 -8.83 -14.14
CA THR A 664 -26.00 -8.47 -13.08
C THR A 664 -26.76 -9.69 -12.59
N VAL A 665 -27.01 -9.73 -11.29
CA VAL A 665 -27.76 -10.82 -10.64
C VAL A 665 -28.97 -10.26 -9.93
N PHE A 666 -30.14 -10.71 -10.35
CA PHE A 666 -31.43 -10.33 -9.81
C PHE A 666 -31.98 -11.44 -8.92
N GLN A 667 -32.67 -11.05 -7.87
CA GLN A 667 -33.60 -11.92 -7.15
C GLN A 667 -34.97 -11.25 -7.16
N LEU A 668 -35.94 -11.93 -7.72
CA LEU A 668 -37.31 -11.48 -7.86
C LEU A 668 -38.21 -12.34 -6.96
N SER A 669 -39.15 -11.72 -6.27
CA SER A 669 -40.12 -12.44 -5.41
C SER A 669 -41.53 -11.85 -5.48
N ASN A 670 -42.52 -12.70 -5.40
CA ASN A 670 -43.91 -12.32 -5.46
C ASN A 670 -44.72 -13.16 -4.45
N ASP A 671 -46.03 -12.83 -4.27
CA ASP A 671 -46.92 -13.54 -3.37
C ASP A 671 -47.27 -14.91 -3.95
N PRO A 672 -46.96 -16.03 -3.24
CA PRO A 672 -47.24 -17.38 -3.72
C PRO A 672 -48.72 -17.72 -3.80
N GLU A 673 -49.60 -16.99 -3.07
CA GLU A 673 -51.04 -17.17 -3.15
C GLU A 673 -51.63 -16.62 -4.45
N ILE A 674 -50.85 -15.80 -5.19
CA ILE A 674 -51.31 -15.16 -6.43
C ILE A 674 -50.50 -15.65 -7.64
N LEU A 675 -49.17 -15.66 -7.56
CA LEU A 675 -48.29 -16.00 -8.67
C LEU A 675 -47.25 -17.06 -8.30
N ILE A 676 -47.03 -18.02 -9.19
CA ILE A 676 -45.99 -19.05 -9.09
C ILE A 676 -45.13 -19.00 -10.36
N PRO A 677 -43.82 -18.68 -10.28
CA PRO A 677 -42.93 -18.71 -11.43
C PRO A 677 -42.96 -20.10 -12.10
N SER A 678 -43.31 -20.14 -13.35
CA SER A 678 -43.45 -21.39 -14.12
C SER A 678 -43.32 -21.16 -15.62
N ALA A 679 -42.79 -22.13 -16.34
CA ALA A 679 -42.88 -22.18 -17.78
C ALA A 679 -44.31 -22.38 -18.24
N GLU A 680 -44.60 -22.07 -19.50
CA GLU A 680 -45.90 -22.44 -20.10
C GLU A 680 -46.09 -23.96 -20.08
N PRO A 681 -47.28 -24.44 -19.69
CA PRO A 681 -47.58 -25.89 -19.65
C PRO A 681 -47.50 -26.51 -21.06
N TYR A 682 -46.89 -27.68 -21.15
CA TYR A 682 -46.78 -28.45 -22.39
C TYR A 682 -47.13 -29.93 -22.14
N GLU A 683 -47.39 -30.65 -23.20
CA GLU A 683 -47.62 -32.08 -23.17
C GLU A 683 -46.32 -32.81 -23.60
N ASP A 684 -45.58 -33.31 -22.61
CA ASP A 684 -44.35 -34.05 -22.82
C ASP A 684 -44.64 -35.43 -23.50
N LEU A 685 -44.55 -35.44 -24.78
CA LEU A 685 -44.88 -36.60 -25.61
C LEU A 685 -43.83 -37.70 -25.59
N ASN A 686 -42.60 -37.35 -25.21
CA ASN A 686 -41.50 -38.31 -25.21
C ASN A 686 -40.99 -38.64 -23.77
N GLU A 687 -41.61 -38.06 -22.76
CA GLU A 687 -41.33 -38.27 -21.33
C GLU A 687 -39.88 -37.93 -20.92
N ASN A 688 -39.24 -36.95 -21.60
CA ASN A 688 -37.87 -36.51 -21.25
C ASN A 688 -37.82 -35.43 -20.18
N GLY A 689 -38.97 -34.79 -19.87
CA GLY A 689 -39.07 -33.71 -18.86
C GLY A 689 -38.68 -32.33 -19.40
N GLU A 690 -38.47 -32.20 -20.70
CA GLU A 690 -38.12 -30.96 -21.38
C GLU A 690 -39.10 -30.72 -22.55
N TYR A 691 -39.35 -29.45 -22.92
CA TYR A 691 -40.16 -29.11 -24.09
C TYR A 691 -39.35 -29.32 -25.35
N ASP A 692 -39.90 -30.13 -26.28
CA ASP A 692 -39.33 -30.33 -27.59
C ASP A 692 -40.20 -29.65 -28.69
N ASP A 693 -39.54 -29.15 -29.71
CA ASP A 693 -40.22 -28.44 -30.80
C ASP A 693 -41.27 -29.33 -31.48
N GLY A 694 -42.53 -28.89 -31.43
CA GLY A 694 -43.69 -29.59 -31.93
C GLY A 694 -44.57 -30.29 -30.91
N GLU A 695 -44.22 -30.25 -29.61
CA GLU A 695 -45.09 -30.69 -28.55
C GLU A 695 -46.21 -29.68 -28.30
N PRO A 696 -47.44 -30.14 -27.97
CA PRO A 696 -48.52 -29.23 -27.63
C PRO A 696 -48.26 -28.45 -26.35
N TYR A 697 -48.49 -27.13 -26.34
CA TYR A 697 -48.35 -26.27 -25.20
C TYR A 697 -49.50 -25.29 -25.03
N THR A 698 -49.61 -24.66 -23.90
CA THR A 698 -50.62 -23.60 -23.65
C THR A 698 -49.91 -22.24 -23.75
N ASP A 699 -50.14 -21.54 -24.79
CA ASP A 699 -49.54 -20.21 -25.09
C ASP A 699 -50.24 -19.15 -24.22
N TRP A 700 -49.64 -18.87 -23.03
CA TRP A 700 -50.22 -17.88 -22.11
C TRP A 700 -49.94 -16.43 -22.53
N ASN A 701 -48.82 -16.18 -23.17
CA ASN A 701 -48.38 -14.84 -23.56
C ASN A 701 -48.73 -14.48 -25.00
N GLN A 702 -49.40 -15.41 -25.73
CA GLN A 702 -49.87 -15.28 -27.10
C GLN A 702 -48.74 -14.91 -28.11
N ASN A 703 -47.53 -15.34 -27.85
CA ASN A 703 -46.40 -15.11 -28.75
C ASN A 703 -46.29 -16.16 -29.88
N GLY A 704 -47.05 -17.25 -29.84
CA GLY A 704 -47.05 -18.35 -30.81
C GLY A 704 -45.88 -19.31 -30.65
N GLN A 705 -45.13 -19.24 -29.53
CA GLN A 705 -44.01 -20.11 -29.19
C GLN A 705 -44.14 -20.53 -27.74
N TRP A 706 -43.60 -21.71 -27.38
CA TRP A 706 -43.50 -22.12 -25.98
C TRP A 706 -42.47 -21.22 -25.26
N SER A 707 -42.80 -20.78 -24.03
CA SER A 707 -42.01 -19.87 -23.25
C SER A 707 -41.53 -20.50 -21.96
N PRO A 708 -40.22 -20.45 -21.65
CA PRO A 708 -39.65 -20.91 -20.40
C PRO A 708 -40.01 -19.97 -19.23
N VAL A 709 -39.63 -20.31 -18.01
CA VAL A 709 -39.84 -19.45 -16.82
C VAL A 709 -39.25 -18.07 -17.00
N VAL A 710 -38.06 -17.97 -17.60
CA VAL A 710 -37.41 -16.70 -17.92
C VAL A 710 -37.06 -16.69 -19.40
N GLU A 711 -37.52 -15.66 -20.10
CA GLU A 711 -37.35 -15.47 -21.53
C GLU A 711 -36.55 -14.18 -21.78
N PRO A 712 -35.38 -14.22 -22.45
CA PRO A 712 -34.63 -13.02 -22.82
C PRO A 712 -35.40 -12.17 -23.83
N ILE A 713 -35.30 -10.83 -23.74
CA ILE A 713 -35.98 -9.89 -24.67
C ILE A 713 -34.95 -9.14 -25.52
N SER A 714 -34.11 -8.34 -24.90
CA SER A 714 -33.13 -7.49 -25.59
C SER A 714 -31.69 -8.03 -25.55
N LEU A 715 -31.49 -9.20 -24.98
CA LEU A 715 -30.19 -9.83 -24.87
C LEU A 715 -29.89 -10.63 -26.15
N SER A 716 -28.70 -10.52 -26.72
CA SER A 716 -28.25 -11.35 -27.83
C SER A 716 -28.02 -12.80 -27.40
N GLU A 717 -27.91 -13.73 -28.36
CA GLU A 717 -27.62 -15.15 -28.06
C GLU A 717 -26.28 -15.38 -27.40
N ASP A 718 -25.38 -14.39 -27.35
CA ASP A 718 -24.08 -14.45 -26.72
C ASP A 718 -24.13 -14.13 -25.20
N TRP A 719 -25.31 -13.75 -24.69
CA TRP A 719 -25.47 -13.53 -23.24
C TRP A 719 -25.75 -14.84 -22.52
N GLU A 720 -24.94 -15.11 -21.51
CA GLU A 720 -25.20 -16.22 -20.58
C GLU A 720 -26.30 -15.84 -19.60
N ILE A 721 -27.33 -16.68 -19.52
CA ILE A 721 -28.47 -16.49 -18.62
C ILE A 721 -28.59 -17.72 -17.73
N ASP A 722 -28.34 -17.56 -16.45
CA ASP A 722 -28.50 -18.63 -15.45
C ASP A 722 -29.73 -18.33 -14.57
N VAL A 723 -30.63 -19.30 -14.50
CA VAL A 723 -31.93 -19.14 -13.82
C VAL A 723 -32.08 -20.18 -12.71
N THR A 724 -32.33 -19.72 -11.50
CA THR A 724 -32.65 -20.58 -10.35
C THR A 724 -34.01 -20.19 -9.79
N VAL A 725 -34.94 -21.14 -9.76
CA VAL A 725 -36.29 -20.96 -9.16
C VAL A 725 -36.34 -21.70 -7.85
N SER A 726 -36.75 -21.01 -6.77
CA SER A 726 -36.92 -21.61 -5.43
C SER A 726 -38.20 -21.06 -4.78
N GLY A 727 -39.27 -21.79 -4.89
CA GLY A 727 -40.62 -21.34 -4.47
C GLY A 727 -41.05 -20.16 -5.35
N THR A 728 -41.30 -19.00 -4.74
CA THR A 728 -41.69 -17.78 -5.42
C THR A 728 -40.50 -16.88 -5.79
N ASN A 729 -39.28 -17.28 -5.42
CA ASN A 729 -38.09 -16.55 -5.73
C ASN A 729 -37.49 -17.04 -7.06
N VAL A 730 -37.24 -16.10 -7.96
CA VAL A 730 -36.52 -16.33 -9.21
C VAL A 730 -35.22 -15.57 -9.14
N THR A 731 -34.09 -16.28 -9.16
CA THR A 731 -32.79 -15.65 -9.27
C THR A 731 -32.33 -15.78 -10.72
N VAL A 732 -31.99 -14.66 -11.33
CA VAL A 732 -31.52 -14.58 -12.71
C VAL A 732 -30.17 -13.89 -12.71
N ALA A 733 -29.14 -14.59 -13.19
CA ALA A 733 -27.83 -14.00 -13.46
C ALA A 733 -27.69 -13.87 -14.99
N ILE A 734 -27.32 -12.70 -15.44
CA ILE A 734 -27.03 -12.43 -16.86
C ILE A 734 -25.61 -11.89 -16.99
N SER A 735 -24.84 -12.41 -17.93
CA SER A 735 -23.46 -11.96 -18.14
C SER A 735 -23.02 -12.03 -19.61
N ASN A 736 -22.23 -11.04 -20.03
CA ASN A 736 -21.43 -11.07 -21.23
C ASN A 736 -20.23 -10.13 -21.09
N TRP A 737 -19.05 -10.71 -20.96
CA TRP A 737 -17.79 -9.98 -20.78
C TRP A 737 -17.17 -9.50 -22.09
N ALA A 738 -17.56 -10.10 -23.21
CA ALA A 738 -17.05 -9.73 -24.52
C ALA A 738 -17.82 -8.53 -25.12
N GLU A 739 -19.14 -8.50 -24.86
CA GLU A 739 -20.03 -7.44 -25.34
C GLU A 739 -20.97 -7.01 -24.20
N PRO A 740 -20.51 -6.15 -23.26
CA PRO A 740 -21.33 -5.67 -22.15
C PRO A 740 -22.51 -4.84 -22.64
N LEU A 741 -23.55 -4.68 -21.81
CA LEU A 741 -24.66 -3.78 -22.10
C LEU A 741 -24.18 -2.34 -22.13
N GLU A 742 -24.23 -1.73 -23.31
CA GLU A 742 -23.91 -0.32 -23.48
C GLU A 742 -24.95 0.58 -22.78
N PRO A 743 -24.56 1.81 -22.37
CA PRO A 743 -25.47 2.73 -21.70
C PRO A 743 -26.75 3.02 -22.49
N ALA A 744 -27.87 2.43 -22.10
CA ALA A 744 -29.17 2.61 -22.71
C ALA A 744 -30.30 2.03 -21.81
N PRO A 745 -31.58 2.32 -22.10
CA PRO A 745 -32.70 1.55 -21.58
C PRO A 745 -32.77 0.16 -22.23
N HIS A 746 -32.80 -0.89 -21.42
CA HIS A 746 -32.91 -2.29 -21.87
C HIS A 746 -34.10 -2.99 -21.21
N GLU A 747 -34.90 -3.71 -22.00
CA GLU A 747 -35.81 -4.74 -21.51
C GLU A 747 -35.03 -6.05 -21.48
N LEU A 748 -34.60 -6.51 -20.32
CA LEU A 748 -33.66 -7.61 -20.21
C LEU A 748 -34.31 -8.95 -20.46
N PHE A 749 -35.33 -9.27 -19.68
CA PHE A 749 -36.01 -10.56 -19.74
C PHE A 749 -37.43 -10.46 -19.21
N ARG A 750 -38.26 -11.41 -19.62
CA ARG A 750 -39.62 -11.64 -19.09
C ARG A 750 -39.60 -12.81 -18.15
N VAL A 751 -40.33 -12.72 -17.07
CA VAL A 751 -40.61 -13.83 -16.15
C VAL A 751 -42.03 -14.27 -16.35
N ASN A 752 -42.25 -15.56 -16.66
CA ASN A 752 -43.54 -16.19 -16.84
C ASN A 752 -43.92 -16.86 -15.52
N CYS A 753 -45.23 -16.79 -15.20
CA CYS A 753 -45.83 -17.35 -13.99
C CYS A 753 -47.16 -17.99 -14.29
N SER A 754 -47.52 -19.02 -13.55
CA SER A 754 -48.92 -19.47 -13.41
C SER A 754 -49.63 -18.60 -12.40
N VAL A 755 -50.89 -18.25 -12.67
CA VAL A 755 -51.78 -17.60 -11.70
C VAL A 755 -52.42 -18.69 -10.83
N SER A 756 -52.35 -18.54 -9.54
CA SER A 756 -52.93 -19.49 -8.58
C SER A 756 -54.44 -19.62 -8.77
N ASP A 757 -54.99 -20.83 -8.56
CA ASP A 757 -56.44 -21.05 -8.52
C ASP A 757 -57.15 -20.35 -7.33
N GLU A 758 -56.38 -19.88 -6.32
CA GLU A 758 -56.86 -19.13 -5.18
C GLU A 758 -56.90 -17.63 -5.42
N ALA A 759 -56.30 -17.14 -6.51
CA ALA A 759 -56.29 -15.74 -6.88
C ALA A 759 -57.66 -15.26 -7.34
N GLU A 760 -58.10 -14.08 -6.93
CA GLU A 760 -59.34 -13.46 -7.30
C GLU A 760 -59.18 -12.37 -8.34
N LEU A 761 -60.26 -12.05 -9.07
CA LEU A 761 -60.27 -10.96 -10.04
C LEU A 761 -59.96 -9.60 -9.38
N ASN A 762 -59.03 -8.85 -9.94
CA ASN A 762 -58.43 -7.58 -9.45
C ASN A 762 -57.43 -7.75 -8.29
N ASP A 763 -57.03 -8.96 -7.96
CA ASP A 763 -55.89 -9.12 -7.06
C ASP A 763 -54.67 -8.48 -7.69
N VAL A 764 -53.86 -7.86 -6.82
CA VAL A 764 -52.59 -7.21 -7.23
C VAL A 764 -51.47 -7.76 -6.35
N THR A 765 -50.51 -8.36 -6.95
CA THR A 765 -49.24 -8.73 -6.27
C THR A 765 -48.13 -7.82 -6.65
N THR A 766 -47.30 -7.43 -5.67
CA THR A 766 -46.07 -6.70 -5.93
C THR A 766 -44.95 -7.69 -6.22
N VAL A 767 -44.25 -7.49 -7.32
CA VAL A 767 -42.98 -8.17 -7.64
C VAL A 767 -41.86 -7.34 -7.07
N ASN A 768 -41.28 -7.83 -5.98
CA ASN A 768 -40.13 -7.15 -5.33
C ASN A 768 -38.84 -7.51 -6.02
N THR A 769 -38.01 -6.51 -6.30
CA THR A 769 -36.74 -6.66 -6.94
C THR A 769 -35.61 -6.48 -5.92
N ASN A 770 -34.71 -7.43 -5.86
CA ASN A 770 -33.44 -7.30 -5.13
C ASN A 770 -32.29 -7.61 -6.08
N VAL A 771 -31.54 -6.60 -6.50
CA VAL A 771 -30.31 -6.78 -7.26
C VAL A 771 -29.21 -7.18 -6.31
N LEU A 772 -28.63 -8.36 -6.48
CA LEU A 772 -27.65 -8.95 -5.58
C LEU A 772 -26.23 -8.55 -5.95
N LEU A 773 -25.95 -8.36 -7.22
CA LEU A 773 -24.63 -8.04 -7.75
C LEU A 773 -24.74 -7.30 -9.08
N VAL A 774 -23.93 -6.29 -9.26
CA VAL A 774 -23.71 -5.59 -10.54
C VAL A 774 -22.22 -5.46 -10.75
N LEU A 775 -21.73 -5.92 -11.89
CA LEU A 775 -20.34 -5.70 -12.31
C LEU A 775 -20.32 -4.91 -13.62
N ASP A 776 -19.47 -3.92 -13.69
CA ASP A 776 -19.21 -3.19 -14.92
C ASP A 776 -18.41 -4.02 -15.93
N ALA A 777 -18.12 -3.44 -17.09
CA ALA A 777 -17.35 -4.08 -18.16
C ALA A 777 -15.91 -4.49 -17.75
N TRP A 778 -15.39 -3.96 -16.66
CA TRP A 778 -14.04 -4.21 -16.13
C TRP A 778 -14.04 -5.06 -14.86
N GLY A 779 -15.23 -5.47 -14.38
CA GLY A 779 -15.37 -6.35 -13.23
C GLY A 779 -15.49 -5.64 -11.87
N ASN A 780 -15.69 -4.33 -11.82
CA ASN A 780 -15.88 -3.60 -10.56
C ASN A 780 -17.27 -3.83 -9.98
N SER A 781 -17.37 -4.14 -8.70
CA SER A 781 -18.63 -4.47 -8.00
C SER A 781 -19.27 -3.30 -7.24
N GLY A 782 -18.65 -2.12 -7.28
CA GLY A 782 -19.12 -0.92 -6.58
C GLY A 782 -20.12 -0.05 -7.34
N VAL A 783 -20.66 -0.55 -8.46
CA VAL A 783 -21.61 0.17 -9.32
C VAL A 783 -22.91 0.42 -8.54
N PRO A 784 -23.29 1.69 -8.28
CA PRO A 784 -24.50 1.99 -7.55
C PRO A 784 -25.76 1.73 -8.39
N PHE A 785 -26.80 1.27 -7.75
CA PHE A 785 -28.08 0.99 -8.41
C PHE A 785 -29.28 1.29 -7.53
N VAL A 786 -30.42 1.52 -8.20
CA VAL A 786 -31.72 1.73 -7.54
C VAL A 786 -32.70 0.66 -8.06
N ASN A 787 -33.35 -0.05 -7.12
CA ASN A 787 -34.36 -1.03 -7.44
C ASN A 787 -35.73 -0.39 -7.55
N GLY A 788 -36.52 -0.83 -8.54
CA GLY A 788 -37.92 -0.47 -8.72
C GLY A 788 -38.81 -1.72 -8.78
N ASP A 789 -39.73 -1.86 -7.84
CA ASP A 789 -40.69 -2.94 -7.84
C ASP A 789 -41.81 -2.71 -8.87
N GLY A 790 -42.42 -3.79 -9.34
CA GLY A 790 -43.56 -3.76 -10.25
C GLY A 790 -44.80 -4.43 -9.67
N ASN A 791 -45.95 -4.23 -10.30
CA ASN A 791 -47.18 -4.87 -9.90
C ASN A 791 -47.74 -5.76 -11.03
N VAL A 792 -48.29 -6.91 -10.66
CA VAL A 792 -49.06 -7.76 -11.57
C VAL A 792 -50.52 -7.76 -11.09
N THR A 793 -51.43 -7.42 -11.99
CA THR A 793 -52.89 -7.37 -11.69
C THR A 793 -53.55 -8.56 -12.36
N ILE A 794 -54.44 -9.26 -11.66
CA ILE A 794 -55.21 -10.37 -12.18
C ILE A 794 -56.54 -9.85 -12.78
N ASP A 795 -56.66 -10.01 -14.12
CA ASP A 795 -57.79 -9.53 -14.92
C ASP A 795 -58.60 -10.68 -15.52
N GLU A 796 -59.81 -10.39 -16.04
CA GLU A 796 -60.55 -11.36 -16.84
C GLU A 796 -59.77 -11.67 -18.13
N ILE A 797 -59.93 -12.89 -18.65
CA ILE A 797 -59.40 -13.31 -19.96
C ILE A 797 -59.88 -12.35 -21.03
N LEU A 798 -59.05 -11.42 -21.51
CA LEU A 798 -59.37 -10.51 -22.59
C LEU A 798 -59.35 -11.25 -23.92
N SER A 799 -60.51 -11.54 -24.49
CA SER A 799 -60.64 -11.77 -25.92
C SER A 799 -60.41 -10.47 -26.65
N ASN A 800 -59.35 -10.47 -27.46
CA ASN A 800 -58.91 -9.46 -28.38
C ASN A 800 -59.85 -8.29 -28.67
N ASP A 801 -59.66 -7.12 -28.02
CA ASP A 801 -60.14 -5.86 -28.56
C ASP A 801 -59.19 -4.72 -28.16
N GLN A 802 -58.47 -4.14 -29.16
CA GLN A 802 -57.62 -3.00 -29.01
C GLN A 802 -58.44 -1.76 -28.58
N SER A 803 -58.44 -1.41 -27.30
CA SER A 803 -58.87 -0.09 -26.85
C SER A 803 -57.76 0.53 -26.04
N GLU A 804 -57.30 1.74 -26.42
CA GLU A 804 -56.30 2.57 -25.74
C GLU A 804 -56.62 2.63 -24.23
N ASP A 805 -55.66 2.20 -23.43
CA ASP A 805 -55.74 2.24 -21.97
C ASP A 805 -55.88 3.68 -21.47
N GLN A 806 -57.04 4.01 -20.89
CA GLN A 806 -57.23 5.29 -20.22
C GLN A 806 -56.89 5.15 -18.74
N PRO A 807 -56.04 6.06 -18.20
CA PRO A 807 -55.61 6.02 -16.79
C PRO A 807 -56.79 5.94 -15.82
N THR A 808 -56.66 5.08 -14.81
CA THR A 808 -57.69 4.87 -13.77
C THR A 808 -57.45 5.72 -12.52
N VAL A 809 -56.23 6.23 -12.31
CA VAL A 809 -55.85 7.07 -11.13
C VAL A 809 -55.01 8.28 -11.61
N TYR A 810 -54.95 9.31 -10.79
CA TYR A 810 -54.02 10.41 -10.91
C TYR A 810 -52.63 9.93 -10.50
N SER A 811 -51.63 10.08 -11.32
CA SER A 811 -50.24 9.75 -11.01
C SER A 811 -49.25 10.67 -11.66
N LEU A 812 -48.12 10.94 -11.02
CA LEU A 812 -46.95 11.49 -11.62
C LEU A 812 -46.09 10.31 -12.12
N ASN A 813 -46.12 10.03 -13.44
CA ASN A 813 -45.59 8.83 -13.99
C ASN A 813 -44.06 8.90 -13.98
N ARG A 814 -43.48 9.85 -14.71
CA ARG A 814 -42.02 10.00 -14.82
C ARG A 814 -41.61 11.42 -15.16
N VAL A 815 -40.34 11.71 -14.86
CA VAL A 815 -39.68 12.97 -15.22
C VAL A 815 -38.34 12.62 -15.83
N TYR A 816 -38.16 12.94 -17.12
CA TYR A 816 -36.99 12.52 -17.87
C TYR A 816 -36.56 13.54 -18.95
N PRO A 817 -35.23 13.72 -19.19
CA PRO A 817 -34.13 13.21 -18.36
C PRO A 817 -34.13 13.86 -16.95
N ASN A 818 -33.57 13.17 -15.99
CA ASN A 818 -33.29 13.71 -14.67
C ASN A 818 -32.07 12.93 -14.10
N PRO A 819 -30.87 13.49 -14.03
CA PRO A 819 -30.54 14.92 -14.25
C PRO A 819 -30.84 15.46 -15.67
N PHE A 820 -31.04 16.78 -15.81
CA PHE A 820 -31.42 17.40 -17.05
C PHE A 820 -30.67 18.71 -17.35
N ASN A 821 -30.54 19.06 -18.67
CA ASN A 821 -29.86 20.27 -19.13
C ASN A 821 -30.50 20.83 -20.43
N PRO A 822 -31.07 21.99 -20.45
CA PRO A 822 -31.85 22.63 -19.38
C PRO A 822 -33.32 22.22 -19.40
N ILE A 823 -33.71 21.19 -20.18
CA ILE A 823 -35.11 20.78 -20.40
C ILE A 823 -35.37 19.35 -19.89
N THR A 824 -36.48 19.18 -19.16
CA THR A 824 -36.96 17.86 -18.76
C THR A 824 -38.46 17.71 -19.12
N THR A 825 -38.85 16.49 -19.37
CA THR A 825 -40.27 16.13 -19.66
C THR A 825 -40.91 15.53 -18.42
N ILE A 826 -42.05 16.07 -18.04
CA ILE A 826 -42.85 15.61 -16.91
C ILE A 826 -44.08 14.90 -17.48
N GLU A 827 -44.22 13.63 -17.18
CA GLU A 827 -45.36 12.81 -17.61
C GLU A 827 -46.29 12.50 -16.42
N PHE A 828 -47.60 12.72 -16.61
CA PHE A 828 -48.61 12.46 -15.56
C PHE A 828 -49.89 11.94 -16.15
N SER A 829 -50.63 11.19 -15.37
CA SER A 829 -51.91 10.56 -15.78
C SER A 829 -53.12 11.19 -15.10
N VAL A 830 -54.21 11.27 -15.85
CA VAL A 830 -55.50 11.82 -15.40
C VAL A 830 -56.60 10.78 -15.64
N PRO A 831 -57.32 10.30 -14.62
CA PRO A 831 -58.33 9.26 -14.78
C PRO A 831 -59.63 9.76 -15.41
N LYS A 832 -60.50 8.83 -15.80
CA LYS A 832 -61.78 9.08 -16.46
C LYS A 832 -62.80 9.86 -15.65
N ASN A 833 -62.79 9.69 -14.32
CA ASN A 833 -63.70 10.38 -13.42
C ASN A 833 -63.02 11.54 -12.71
N ASN A 834 -62.43 12.47 -13.46
CA ASN A 834 -61.68 13.57 -12.92
C ASN A 834 -62.59 14.80 -12.59
N ASN A 835 -62.45 15.39 -11.45
CA ASN A 835 -63.09 16.64 -11.08
C ASN A 835 -62.13 17.67 -10.51
N ASP A 836 -60.90 17.29 -10.24
CA ASP A 836 -59.90 18.08 -9.56
C ASP A 836 -58.94 18.76 -10.55
N LYS A 837 -58.30 19.82 -10.10
CA LYS A 837 -57.23 20.51 -10.85
C LYS A 837 -55.93 19.83 -10.59
N VAL A 838 -55.17 19.54 -11.64
CA VAL A 838 -53.80 19.13 -11.57
C VAL A 838 -52.91 20.37 -11.40
N SER A 839 -52.11 20.37 -10.33
CA SER A 839 -51.12 21.40 -10.01
C SER A 839 -49.71 20.79 -10.06
N LEU A 840 -48.86 21.30 -10.96
CA LEU A 840 -47.41 20.98 -10.99
C LEU A 840 -46.64 22.24 -10.65
N ARG A 841 -45.82 22.20 -9.61
CA ARG A 841 -45.06 23.36 -9.10
C ARG A 841 -43.61 22.92 -8.82
N VAL A 842 -42.71 23.82 -9.12
CA VAL A 842 -41.28 23.58 -8.85
C VAL A 842 -40.83 24.48 -7.70
N PHE A 843 -40.04 23.91 -6.81
CA PHE A 843 -39.45 24.60 -5.65
C PHE A 843 -37.94 24.46 -5.66
N ASP A 844 -37.24 25.44 -5.11
CA ASP A 844 -35.81 25.36 -4.84
C ASP A 844 -35.52 24.56 -3.55
N ILE A 845 -34.23 24.28 -3.26
CA ILE A 845 -33.80 23.54 -2.07
C ILE A 845 -34.24 24.23 -0.75
N GLY A 846 -34.46 25.54 -0.78
CA GLY A 846 -34.96 26.32 0.36
C GLY A 846 -36.49 26.27 0.53
N GLY A 847 -37.21 25.51 -0.32
CA GLY A 847 -38.63 25.39 -0.32
C GLY A 847 -39.39 26.60 -0.92
N ARG A 848 -38.69 27.50 -1.59
CA ARG A 848 -39.31 28.64 -2.29
C ARG A 848 -39.84 28.17 -3.63
N MET A 849 -41.07 28.49 -3.98
CA MET A 849 -41.65 28.20 -5.28
C MET A 849 -40.93 28.97 -6.37
N VAL A 850 -40.39 28.24 -7.31
CA VAL A 850 -39.66 28.73 -8.49
C VAL A 850 -40.60 28.99 -9.65
N GLU A 851 -41.48 28.04 -9.93
CA GLU A 851 -42.40 28.11 -11.05
C GLU A 851 -43.66 27.25 -10.82
N THR A 852 -44.76 27.68 -11.42
CA THR A 852 -45.97 26.85 -11.56
C THR A 852 -46.10 26.43 -13.03
N LEU A 853 -45.90 25.16 -13.30
CA LEU A 853 -45.91 24.59 -14.66
C LEU A 853 -47.33 24.42 -15.15
N THR A 854 -48.24 24.00 -14.29
CA THR A 854 -49.69 23.94 -14.59
C THR A 854 -50.51 24.02 -13.32
N ASN A 855 -51.75 24.53 -13.45
CA ASN A 855 -52.74 24.50 -12.37
C ASN A 855 -54.16 24.58 -13.01
N LYS A 856 -54.56 23.52 -13.74
CA LYS A 856 -55.83 23.47 -14.45
C LYS A 856 -56.40 22.06 -14.47
N LYS A 857 -57.65 21.94 -14.91
CA LYS A 857 -58.27 20.63 -15.18
C LYS A 857 -57.82 20.10 -16.53
N TYR A 858 -57.57 18.80 -16.58
CA TYR A 858 -57.23 18.05 -17.79
C TYR A 858 -58.31 17.03 -18.05
N ALA A 859 -58.57 16.66 -19.29
CA ALA A 859 -59.39 15.53 -19.64
C ALA A 859 -58.70 14.21 -19.21
N SER A 860 -59.41 13.07 -19.27
CA SER A 860 -58.76 11.77 -19.03
C SER A 860 -57.69 11.50 -20.10
N GLY A 861 -56.53 10.99 -19.66
CA GLY A 861 -55.40 10.70 -20.54
C GLY A 861 -54.04 10.87 -19.90
N VAL A 862 -52.97 10.50 -20.60
CA VAL A 862 -51.58 10.72 -20.21
C VAL A 862 -51.08 11.99 -20.84
N TYR A 863 -50.42 12.84 -20.06
CA TYR A 863 -49.96 14.16 -20.49
C TYR A 863 -48.45 14.27 -20.30
N LYS A 864 -47.76 14.89 -21.29
CA LYS A 864 -46.37 15.24 -21.23
C LYS A 864 -46.22 16.76 -21.27
N LEU A 865 -45.49 17.29 -20.28
CA LEU A 865 -45.22 18.71 -20.14
C LEU A 865 -43.72 18.95 -20.09
N ASN A 866 -43.17 19.73 -21.02
CA ASN A 866 -41.77 20.07 -21.00
C ASN A 866 -41.49 21.27 -20.09
N TRP A 867 -40.56 21.14 -19.18
CA TRP A 867 -40.10 22.23 -18.36
C TRP A 867 -38.67 22.64 -18.73
N GLY A 868 -38.49 23.93 -19.03
CA GLY A 868 -37.20 24.50 -19.39
C GLY A 868 -36.63 25.41 -18.32
N ALA A 869 -35.55 24.97 -17.68
CA ALA A 869 -34.92 25.67 -16.57
C ALA A 869 -33.70 26.54 -16.98
N SER A 870 -33.64 27.03 -18.22
CA SER A 870 -32.51 27.77 -18.79
C SER A 870 -32.09 29.02 -17.99
N LYS A 871 -33.00 29.60 -17.18
CA LYS A 871 -32.78 30.78 -16.36
C LYS A 871 -32.40 30.44 -14.90
N LEU A 872 -32.39 29.20 -14.53
CA LEU A 872 -32.09 28.76 -13.18
C LEU A 872 -30.63 28.30 -13.10
N SER A 873 -30.03 28.37 -11.92
CA SER A 873 -28.70 27.84 -11.65
C SER A 873 -28.70 26.29 -11.59
N SER A 874 -27.58 25.63 -11.91
CA SER A 874 -27.38 24.21 -11.60
C SER A 874 -27.68 23.95 -10.13
N GLY A 875 -28.34 22.82 -9.84
CA GLY A 875 -28.73 22.49 -8.48
C GLY A 875 -29.97 21.61 -8.38
N ILE A 876 -30.37 21.32 -7.14
CA ILE A 876 -31.50 20.47 -6.82
C ILE A 876 -32.77 21.31 -6.73
N TYR A 877 -33.83 20.84 -7.39
CA TYR A 877 -35.18 21.36 -7.35
C TYR A 877 -36.15 20.26 -6.95
N PHE A 878 -37.36 20.61 -6.53
CA PHE A 878 -38.42 19.66 -6.19
C PHE A 878 -39.65 19.97 -7.00
N LEU A 879 -40.11 18.97 -7.77
CA LEU A 879 -41.38 19.03 -8.49
C LEU A 879 -42.48 18.48 -7.59
N GLU A 880 -43.47 19.29 -7.30
CA GLU A 880 -44.69 18.88 -6.60
C GLU A 880 -45.83 18.65 -7.59
N PHE A 881 -46.35 17.43 -7.66
CA PHE A 881 -47.61 17.09 -8.30
C PHE A 881 -48.70 17.02 -7.24
N LYS A 882 -49.75 17.80 -7.40
CA LYS A 882 -50.84 17.87 -6.43
C LYS A 882 -52.20 17.86 -7.09
N VAL A 883 -53.09 16.95 -6.65
CA VAL A 883 -54.47 16.83 -7.12
C VAL A 883 -55.35 16.49 -5.93
N GLY A 884 -56.26 17.43 -5.51
CA GLY A 884 -57.06 17.28 -4.32
C GLY A 884 -56.19 17.03 -3.09
N SER A 885 -56.38 15.86 -2.46
CA SER A 885 -55.54 15.40 -1.33
C SER A 885 -54.26 14.64 -1.74
N LEU A 886 -54.17 14.20 -2.99
CA LEU A 886 -52.97 13.54 -3.51
C LEU A 886 -51.85 14.53 -3.65
N ARG A 887 -50.65 14.16 -3.17
CA ARG A 887 -49.42 14.92 -3.29
C ARG A 887 -48.25 13.98 -3.53
N ASP A 888 -47.56 14.14 -4.66
CA ASP A 888 -46.30 13.48 -4.99
C ASP A 888 -45.20 14.52 -5.17
N ILE A 889 -43.96 14.23 -4.70
CA ILE A 889 -42.81 15.14 -4.81
C ILE A 889 -41.63 14.37 -5.40
N ARG A 890 -41.11 14.90 -6.49
CA ARG A 890 -39.90 14.33 -7.17
C ARG A 890 -38.75 15.32 -7.11
N LYS A 891 -37.57 14.77 -6.79
CA LYS A 891 -36.29 15.50 -6.88
C LYS A 891 -35.91 15.67 -8.34
N LEU A 892 -35.49 16.87 -8.72
CA LEU A 892 -35.00 17.23 -10.04
C LEU A 892 -33.57 17.77 -9.90
N SER A 893 -32.66 17.28 -10.73
CA SER A 893 -31.28 17.76 -10.72
C SER A 893 -31.01 18.48 -12.05
N LEU A 894 -30.80 19.80 -11.97
CA LEU A 894 -30.43 20.62 -13.12
C LEU A 894 -28.91 20.71 -13.22
N LEU A 895 -28.38 20.26 -14.33
CA LEU A 895 -26.96 20.40 -14.69
C LEU A 895 -26.86 21.39 -15.86
N LYS A 896 -25.96 22.35 -15.79
CA LYS A 896 -25.66 23.26 -16.87
C LYS A 896 -24.22 23.14 -17.28
#